data_96393149c5be5d9a493ae9c6fb423efd
#
_entry.id   96393149c5be5d9a493ae9c6fb423efd
#
_cell.length_a   1.000
_cell.length_b   1.000
_cell.length_c   1.000
_cell.angle_alpha   90.00
_cell.angle_beta   90.00
_cell.angle_gamma   90.00
#
_symmetry.space_group_name_H-M   'P 1'
#
loop_
_entity.id
_entity.type
_entity.pdbx_description
1 polymer ?
#
loop_
_entity_poly.entity_id
_entity_poly.type
_entity_poly.pdbx_seq_one_letter_code
_entity_poly.pdbx_strand_id
1 'polypeptide(L)'
;MKSKLFEELQIGSMKMKNRTFMAPMSLGYESQDGTVNERMQDYWLARAKGGTGCIILDALSVDTGVPYLGNTLCFRNEESIASYKEFTDKIHAYGTKIIPQITHPGPESVSAFFGAPPKASSVYINSMGQKTRALAIEEIPEIIAQYAQTSYQAKQAGFDGIELHCAHAYMLLGSFLSPMRNKRTDAYGGSLDNRARLLLEVIDAIKAKCGPDFPIVLRISGSERDEQGNTIEDMKYLVPKLIAHGIDAFEVSGGTQYERCNKIIPCHGERMGVNVPEAQELKKIATVPVIVVGKINDPAYAMYLTDSELVDGVVIGRALLSDPEFVNKAQAGRMDEIAPCASCGIGCIGEQTKRRPASCVINPALGREAEMELLPAKESKKVAVVGGGIGGMASARAFALCGHQVTLFEESDRLGGQMNAACIPPHKQELSRWIVYLQNEIARLGIPVKCGVHVMKETLEEYKPDIVIIATGAKEIIPPISGIEKDSAITAQKVLNNEVPVIGGNVLVVGGGMVGCEVCEHLMHQKRGSLNVTMIEMADAIGAGMVPNNQLPTMNRLHHLGIRMMTGTKLLSVNGNEAEVESPAGIETMTGFTHIIYACGSRAENKLYEEVKDSFEKVICIGDAKGARQALEAVREGWEAALEA
;
A
#
# COMPACT_ATOMS: atom_id res chain seq x y z
N MET A 1 10.93 22.00 -13.76
CA MET A 1 10.29 21.46 -14.98
C MET A 1 9.00 22.25 -15.26
N LYS A 2 8.67 22.54 -16.51
CA LYS A 2 7.37 23.15 -16.84
C LYS A 2 6.32 22.04 -16.97
N SER A 3 5.32 22.06 -16.09
CA SER A 3 4.14 21.18 -16.16
C SER A 3 3.01 21.86 -15.41
N LYS A 4 1.76 21.68 -15.89
CA LYS A 4 0.55 22.15 -15.19
C LYS A 4 0.41 21.57 -13.79
N LEU A 5 0.99 20.39 -13.53
CA LEU A 5 0.99 19.77 -12.19
C LEU A 5 1.52 20.71 -11.11
N PHE A 6 2.49 21.58 -11.46
CA PHE A 6 3.14 22.50 -10.53
C PHE A 6 2.57 23.93 -10.59
N GLU A 7 1.50 24.14 -11.34
CA GLU A 7 0.76 25.40 -11.38
C GLU A 7 -0.32 25.43 -10.30
N GLU A 8 -0.71 26.64 -9.91
CA GLU A 8 -1.78 26.86 -8.95
C GLU A 8 -3.10 26.20 -9.35
N LEU A 9 -3.88 25.77 -8.34
CA LEU A 9 -5.24 25.27 -8.51
C LEU A 9 -6.15 26.00 -7.52
N GLN A 10 -7.34 26.42 -8.01
CA GLN A 10 -8.37 27.03 -7.19
C GLN A 10 -9.53 26.05 -6.96
N ILE A 11 -9.92 25.85 -5.69
CA ILE A 11 -11.11 25.08 -5.30
C ILE A 11 -11.94 25.94 -4.36
N GLY A 12 -13.10 26.44 -4.80
CA GLY A 12 -13.85 27.43 -4.05
C GLY A 12 -12.95 28.61 -3.65
N SER A 13 -12.86 28.96 -2.37
CA SER A 13 -11.97 29.98 -1.84
C SER A 13 -10.53 29.51 -1.60
N MET A 14 -10.25 28.20 -1.65
CA MET A 14 -8.92 27.61 -1.38
C MET A 14 -8.02 27.72 -2.61
N LYS A 15 -6.91 28.45 -2.47
CA LYS A 15 -5.86 28.57 -3.49
C LYS A 15 -4.65 27.73 -3.13
N MET A 16 -4.31 26.78 -3.96
CA MET A 16 -3.21 25.82 -3.78
C MET A 16 -2.00 26.21 -4.62
N LYS A 17 -0.79 25.96 -4.10
CA LYS A 17 0.50 26.23 -4.80
C LYS A 17 0.77 25.31 -6.00
N ASN A 18 0.14 24.15 -6.07
CA ASN A 18 0.22 23.18 -7.17
C ASN A 18 -0.99 22.24 -7.15
N ARG A 19 -1.08 21.32 -8.12
CA ARG A 19 -2.23 20.43 -8.36
C ARG A 19 -2.08 19.04 -7.73
N THR A 20 -1.21 18.92 -6.73
CA THR A 20 -0.98 17.65 -6.03
C THR A 20 -1.71 17.61 -4.69
N PHE A 21 -2.34 16.48 -4.41
CA PHE A 21 -3.00 16.19 -3.14
C PHE A 21 -2.38 14.96 -2.52
N MET A 22 -2.27 14.93 -1.21
CA MET A 22 -2.00 13.69 -0.48
C MET A 22 -3.31 13.03 -0.08
N ALA A 23 -3.45 11.74 -0.40
CA ALA A 23 -4.64 10.96 -0.06
C ALA A 23 -4.82 10.80 1.45
N PRO A 24 -6.07 10.77 1.97
CA PRO A 24 -6.35 10.41 3.34
C PRO A 24 -6.08 8.91 3.53
N MET A 25 -5.23 8.58 4.49
CA MET A 25 -4.82 7.19 4.73
C MET A 25 -4.73 6.95 6.23
N SER A 26 -5.65 6.15 6.79
CA SER A 26 -5.58 5.71 8.17
C SER A 26 -4.39 4.77 8.34
N LEU A 27 -3.37 5.21 9.05
CA LEU A 27 -2.09 4.52 9.18
C LEU A 27 -1.89 3.88 10.56
N GLY A 28 -2.85 4.10 11.49
CA GLY A 28 -2.76 3.59 12.86
C GLY A 28 -1.76 4.36 13.72
N TYR A 29 -1.59 5.66 13.44
CA TYR A 29 -0.75 6.58 14.23
C TYR A 29 -1.55 7.45 15.19
N GLU A 30 -2.87 7.42 15.08
CA GLU A 30 -3.82 8.27 15.79
C GLU A 30 -3.70 8.05 17.30
N SER A 31 -3.80 9.14 18.08
CA SER A 31 -3.87 9.07 19.54
C SER A 31 -5.26 8.64 20.03
N GLN A 32 -5.31 8.13 21.26
CA GLN A 32 -6.57 7.65 21.86
C GLN A 32 -7.56 8.79 22.14
N ASP A 33 -7.07 10.01 22.30
CA ASP A 33 -7.90 11.20 22.55
C ASP A 33 -8.48 11.80 21.27
N GLY A 34 -8.12 11.28 20.09
CA GLY A 34 -8.58 11.74 18.79
C GLY A 34 -7.87 12.98 18.25
N THR A 35 -6.74 13.38 18.86
CA THR A 35 -5.90 14.49 18.39
C THR A 35 -4.73 14.05 17.53
N VAL A 36 -4.03 15.01 16.92
CA VAL A 36 -2.82 14.78 16.13
C VAL A 36 -1.61 14.80 17.06
N ASN A 37 -1.05 13.62 17.38
CA ASN A 37 0.16 13.48 18.19
C ASN A 37 1.44 13.87 17.40
N GLU A 38 2.59 13.92 18.08
CA GLU A 38 3.89 14.27 17.47
C GLU A 38 4.23 13.38 16.27
N ARG A 39 4.04 12.07 16.39
CA ARG A 39 4.27 11.11 15.30
C ARG A 39 3.47 11.45 14.04
N MET A 40 2.19 11.80 14.20
CA MET A 40 1.36 12.22 13.08
C MET A 40 1.79 13.58 12.53
N GLN A 41 2.17 14.51 13.42
CA GLN A 41 2.68 15.81 12.98
C GLN A 41 3.92 15.65 12.12
N ASP A 42 4.93 14.90 12.57
CA ASP A 42 6.18 14.65 11.81
C ASP A 42 5.88 14.01 10.45
N TYR A 43 5.00 13.01 10.45
CA TYR A 43 4.56 12.35 9.24
C TYR A 43 3.94 13.35 8.23
N TRP A 44 3.00 14.19 8.64
CA TRP A 44 2.35 15.13 7.74
C TRP A 44 3.25 16.30 7.36
N LEU A 45 4.05 16.81 8.29
CA LEU A 45 5.02 17.89 8.05
C LEU A 45 6.08 17.49 7.03
N ALA A 46 6.56 16.25 7.05
CA ALA A 46 7.50 15.77 6.05
C ALA A 46 6.95 15.88 4.61
N ARG A 47 5.65 15.64 4.41
CA ARG A 47 4.98 15.75 3.10
C ARG A 47 4.66 17.19 2.72
N ALA A 48 4.32 18.04 3.69
CA ALA A 48 4.17 19.48 3.46
C ALA A 48 5.48 20.13 3.03
N LYS A 49 6.59 19.83 3.76
CA LYS A 49 7.97 20.20 3.41
C LYS A 49 8.38 19.63 2.05
N GLY A 50 7.94 18.43 1.72
CA GLY A 50 8.17 17.73 0.45
C GLY A 50 7.41 18.31 -0.75
N GLY A 51 6.66 19.40 -0.58
CA GLY A 51 6.09 20.19 -1.68
C GLY A 51 4.63 19.89 -2.03
N THR A 52 3.95 19.00 -1.31
CA THR A 52 2.53 18.69 -1.56
C THR A 52 1.68 19.95 -1.54
N GLY A 53 0.76 20.10 -2.51
CA GLY A 53 -0.12 21.27 -2.65
C GLY A 53 -1.22 21.30 -1.60
N CYS A 54 -1.89 20.16 -1.40
CA CYS A 54 -2.92 19.98 -0.37
C CYS A 54 -2.77 18.63 0.31
N ILE A 55 -2.93 18.59 1.62
CA ILE A 55 -3.03 17.37 2.40
C ILE A 55 -4.50 17.13 2.73
N ILE A 56 -5.01 15.95 2.36
CA ILE A 56 -6.28 15.47 2.87
C ILE A 56 -5.94 14.65 4.11
N LEU A 57 -6.25 15.21 5.29
CA LEU A 57 -6.01 14.57 6.56
C LEU A 57 -6.86 13.30 6.68
N ASP A 58 -6.41 12.38 7.43
CA ASP A 58 -7.06 11.11 7.75
C ASP A 58 -8.54 11.25 8.15
N ALA A 59 -9.27 10.14 8.14
CA ALA A 59 -10.67 10.09 8.49
C ALA A 59 -10.94 10.74 9.86
N LEU A 60 -11.67 11.87 9.87
CA LEU A 60 -12.09 12.60 11.05
C LEU A 60 -13.56 12.33 11.30
N SER A 61 -13.86 11.67 12.42
CA SER A 61 -15.22 11.20 12.74
C SER A 61 -16.12 12.34 13.22
N VAL A 62 -17.34 12.35 12.70
CA VAL A 62 -18.41 13.24 13.20
C VAL A 62 -19.05 12.71 14.48
N ASP A 63 -18.97 11.40 14.74
CA ASP A 63 -19.45 10.76 15.96
C ASP A 63 -18.28 10.44 16.88
N THR A 64 -18.13 11.23 17.95
CA THR A 64 -17.05 11.09 18.93
C THR A 64 -17.23 9.89 19.87
N GLY A 65 -18.43 9.32 19.91
CA GLY A 65 -18.79 8.18 20.75
C GLY A 65 -18.52 6.83 20.09
N VAL A 66 -18.27 6.80 18.77
CA VAL A 66 -18.15 5.57 18.00
C VAL A 66 -16.89 5.59 17.15
N PRO A 67 -15.80 4.95 17.59
CA PRO A 67 -14.55 4.95 16.85
C PRO A 67 -14.62 4.10 15.58
N TYR A 68 -13.81 4.51 14.59
CA TYR A 68 -13.45 3.75 13.42
C TYR A 68 -12.04 3.16 13.65
N LEU A 69 -11.84 1.86 13.47
CA LEU A 69 -10.55 1.17 13.62
C LEU A 69 -9.83 1.29 14.99
N GLY A 70 -10.53 1.66 16.03
CA GLY A 70 -9.98 1.78 17.39
C GLY A 70 -9.72 3.23 17.80
N ASN A 71 -8.66 3.88 17.32
CA ASN A 71 -8.44 5.31 17.50
C ASN A 71 -8.88 6.05 16.23
N THR A 72 -9.59 7.16 16.40
CA THR A 72 -10.08 7.95 15.27
C THR A 72 -9.97 9.43 15.59
N LEU A 73 -9.49 10.21 14.64
CA LEU A 73 -9.44 11.65 14.77
C LEU A 73 -10.85 12.22 14.96
N CYS A 74 -11.01 13.14 15.91
CA CYS A 74 -12.29 13.83 16.16
C CYS A 74 -12.08 15.10 16.99
N PHE A 75 -13.03 16.02 16.94
CA PHE A 75 -13.08 17.18 17.83
C PHE A 75 -13.92 16.83 19.07
N ARG A 76 -13.27 16.66 20.23
CA ARG A 76 -13.95 16.32 21.49
C ARG A 76 -14.34 17.54 22.30
N ASN A 77 -13.52 18.59 22.28
CA ASN A 77 -13.65 19.80 23.08
C ASN A 77 -12.85 20.95 22.43
N GLU A 78 -12.86 22.12 23.05
CA GLU A 78 -12.13 23.30 22.57
C GLU A 78 -10.61 23.10 22.58
N GLU A 79 -10.06 22.32 23.52
CA GLU A 79 -8.62 22.03 23.57
C GLU A 79 -8.17 21.22 22.34
N SER A 80 -9.01 20.25 21.92
CA SER A 80 -8.72 19.51 20.69
C SER A 80 -8.75 20.42 19.46
N ILE A 81 -9.69 21.37 19.38
CA ILE A 81 -9.74 22.36 18.27
C ILE A 81 -8.47 23.22 18.26
N ALA A 82 -8.02 23.69 19.43
CA ALA A 82 -6.79 24.48 19.57
C ALA A 82 -5.55 23.69 19.12
N SER A 83 -5.44 22.41 19.53
CA SER A 83 -4.34 21.52 19.10
C SER A 83 -4.31 21.33 17.57
N TYR A 84 -5.49 21.12 16.95
CA TYR A 84 -5.57 21.06 15.48
C TYR A 84 -5.20 22.39 14.83
N LYS A 85 -5.53 23.54 15.45
CA LYS A 85 -5.15 24.86 14.94
C LYS A 85 -3.64 25.03 14.90
N GLU A 86 -2.93 24.65 15.96
CA GLU A 86 -1.47 24.67 15.99
C GLU A 86 -0.86 23.79 14.88
N PHE A 87 -1.45 22.62 14.66
CA PHE A 87 -1.01 21.71 13.61
C PHE A 87 -1.25 22.28 12.20
N THR A 88 -2.43 22.84 11.93
CA THR A 88 -2.72 23.47 10.62
C THR A 88 -1.80 24.64 10.34
N ASP A 89 -1.46 25.45 11.34
CA ASP A 89 -0.50 26.57 11.20
C ASP A 89 0.89 26.07 10.84
N LYS A 90 1.36 24.95 11.43
CA LYS A 90 2.64 24.33 11.06
C LYS A 90 2.65 23.85 9.59
N ILE A 91 1.55 23.27 9.11
CA ILE A 91 1.41 22.84 7.70
C ILE A 91 1.42 24.05 6.76
N HIS A 92 0.67 25.11 7.11
CA HIS A 92 0.58 26.35 6.33
C HIS A 92 1.93 27.06 6.20
N ALA A 93 2.84 26.91 7.15
CA ALA A 93 4.19 27.48 7.06
C ALA A 93 4.97 26.99 5.84
N TYR A 94 4.60 25.86 5.24
CA TYR A 94 5.16 25.32 4.00
C TYR A 94 4.34 25.72 2.74
N GLY A 95 3.33 26.58 2.88
CA GLY A 95 2.42 26.95 1.79
C GLY A 95 1.53 25.82 1.32
N THR A 96 1.42 24.75 2.11
CA THR A 96 0.58 23.58 1.84
C THR A 96 -0.80 23.82 2.44
N LYS A 97 -1.87 23.51 1.68
CA LYS A 97 -3.24 23.52 2.17
C LYS A 97 -3.55 22.21 2.89
N ILE A 98 -4.51 22.26 3.84
CA ILE A 98 -4.92 21.06 4.56
C ILE A 98 -6.43 21.05 4.77
N ILE A 99 -7.06 19.91 4.47
CA ILE A 99 -8.49 19.65 4.66
C ILE A 99 -8.66 18.29 5.36
N PRO A 100 -9.56 18.12 6.35
CA PRO A 100 -9.82 16.82 6.95
C PRO A 100 -10.84 16.04 6.11
N GLN A 101 -10.68 14.70 6.05
CA GLN A 101 -11.73 13.84 5.50
C GLN A 101 -12.82 13.59 6.55
N ILE A 102 -13.95 14.28 6.41
CA ILE A 102 -15.09 14.17 7.33
C ILE A 102 -15.89 12.91 7.00
N THR A 103 -16.12 12.08 8.03
CA THR A 103 -16.86 10.83 7.87
C THR A 103 -17.63 10.45 9.13
N HIS A 104 -18.70 9.70 8.98
CA HIS A 104 -19.30 8.91 10.04
C HIS A 104 -18.95 7.44 9.77
N PRO A 105 -18.34 6.71 10.75
CA PRO A 105 -17.91 5.33 10.52
C PRO A 105 -19.04 4.42 10.05
N GLY A 106 -20.27 4.68 10.54
CA GLY A 106 -21.46 3.96 10.11
C GLY A 106 -21.31 2.44 10.24
N PRO A 107 -21.47 1.70 9.13
CA PRO A 107 -21.36 0.23 9.14
C PRO A 107 -19.98 -0.28 9.51
N GLU A 108 -18.94 0.52 9.37
CA GLU A 108 -17.56 0.14 9.68
C GLU A 108 -17.12 0.52 11.09
N SER A 109 -18.06 1.00 11.94
CA SER A 109 -17.74 1.31 13.32
C SER A 109 -17.44 0.05 14.11
N VAL A 110 -16.55 0.17 15.10
CA VAL A 110 -16.26 -0.91 16.04
C VAL A 110 -17.28 -1.00 17.20
N SER A 111 -18.41 -0.34 17.07
CA SER A 111 -19.46 -0.24 18.11
C SER A 111 -20.00 -1.59 18.59
N ALA A 112 -19.98 -2.61 17.72
CA ALA A 112 -20.40 -3.97 18.11
C ALA A 112 -19.56 -4.57 19.23
N PHE A 113 -18.28 -4.19 19.34
CA PHE A 113 -17.43 -4.62 20.45
C PHE A 113 -17.82 -3.98 21.78
N PHE A 114 -18.64 -2.92 21.74
CA PHE A 114 -19.19 -2.23 22.89
C PHE A 114 -20.70 -2.49 23.08
N GLY A 115 -21.22 -3.54 22.43
CA GLY A 115 -22.61 -3.99 22.60
C GLY A 115 -23.67 -3.26 21.76
N ALA A 116 -23.27 -2.39 20.83
CA ALA A 116 -24.20 -1.69 19.94
C ALA A 116 -23.97 -2.06 18.46
N PRO A 117 -25.01 -2.48 17.69
CA PRO A 117 -24.82 -2.80 16.28
C PRO A 117 -24.45 -1.55 15.48
N PRO A 118 -23.52 -1.68 14.50
CA PRO A 118 -23.13 -0.56 13.63
C PRO A 118 -24.33 0.04 12.88
N LYS A 119 -24.41 1.37 12.83
CA LYS A 119 -25.45 2.11 12.09
C LYS A 119 -25.17 2.04 10.60
N ALA A 120 -26.18 1.76 9.77
CA ALA A 120 -26.05 1.72 8.29
C ALA A 120 -27.35 2.19 7.63
N SER A 121 -27.34 2.30 6.29
CA SER A 121 -28.57 2.54 5.52
C SER A 121 -29.59 1.42 5.69
N SER A 122 -29.13 0.16 5.78
CA SER A 122 -29.96 -1.04 5.89
C SER A 122 -29.24 -2.12 6.72
N VAL A 123 -29.93 -3.23 6.98
CA VAL A 123 -29.35 -4.38 7.68
C VAL A 123 -28.57 -5.27 6.71
N TYR A 124 -27.28 -5.46 6.96
CA TYR A 124 -26.41 -6.39 6.24
C TYR A 124 -25.21 -6.82 7.13
N ILE A 125 -24.36 -7.68 6.65
CA ILE A 125 -23.12 -8.07 7.32
C ILE A 125 -21.98 -7.19 6.80
N ASN A 126 -21.27 -6.49 7.69
CA ASN A 126 -20.16 -5.61 7.34
C ASN A 126 -18.85 -6.38 7.07
N SER A 127 -17.76 -5.68 6.77
CA SER A 127 -16.44 -6.27 6.49
C SER A 127 -15.85 -7.06 7.67
N MET A 128 -16.30 -6.78 8.89
CA MET A 128 -15.87 -7.46 10.12
C MET A 128 -16.78 -8.64 10.52
N GLY A 129 -17.72 -9.04 9.65
CA GLY A 129 -18.69 -10.10 9.92
C GLY A 129 -19.81 -9.70 10.91
N GLN A 130 -19.98 -8.41 11.21
CA GLN A 130 -20.95 -7.91 12.17
C GLN A 130 -22.25 -7.54 11.46
N LYS A 131 -23.38 -7.82 12.10
CA LYS A 131 -24.71 -7.42 11.61
C LYS A 131 -24.95 -5.94 11.92
N THR A 132 -25.20 -5.14 10.88
CA THR A 132 -25.56 -3.72 11.01
C THR A 132 -27.02 -3.56 11.42
N ARG A 133 -27.39 -2.34 11.87
CA ARG A 133 -28.77 -1.90 11.99
C ARG A 133 -29.10 -0.75 11.03
N ALA A 134 -30.31 -0.74 10.53
CA ALA A 134 -30.77 0.40 9.76
C ALA A 134 -30.91 1.64 10.67
N LEU A 135 -30.43 2.79 10.19
CA LEU A 135 -30.64 4.08 10.85
C LEU A 135 -32.14 4.45 10.79
N ALA A 136 -32.73 4.81 11.92
CA ALA A 136 -34.10 5.27 11.95
C ALA A 136 -34.22 6.68 11.32
N ILE A 137 -35.39 7.02 10.75
CA ILE A 137 -35.59 8.32 10.09
C ILE A 137 -35.40 9.46 11.11
N GLU A 138 -35.85 9.25 12.34
CA GLU A 138 -35.76 10.18 13.45
C GLU A 138 -34.33 10.49 13.90
N GLU A 139 -33.37 9.61 13.59
CA GLU A 139 -31.94 9.79 13.88
C GLU A 139 -31.22 10.63 12.79
N ILE A 140 -31.79 10.75 11.59
CA ILE A 140 -31.14 11.43 10.46
C ILE A 140 -30.84 12.91 10.74
N PRO A 141 -31.74 13.71 11.33
CA PRO A 141 -31.44 15.11 11.65
C PRO A 141 -30.22 15.28 12.57
N GLU A 142 -30.02 14.37 13.52
CA GLU A 142 -28.87 14.40 14.42
C GLU A 142 -27.57 14.13 13.64
N ILE A 143 -27.57 13.14 12.74
CA ILE A 143 -26.41 12.84 11.88
C ILE A 143 -26.06 14.06 11.01
N ILE A 144 -27.05 14.72 10.39
CA ILE A 144 -26.82 15.93 9.59
C ILE A 144 -26.20 17.04 10.45
N ALA A 145 -26.71 17.23 11.67
CA ALA A 145 -26.20 18.23 12.61
C ALA A 145 -24.74 17.90 13.03
N GLN A 146 -24.39 16.65 13.25
CA GLN A 146 -23.02 16.20 13.54
C GLN A 146 -22.06 16.56 12.40
N TYR A 147 -22.40 16.28 11.13
CA TYR A 147 -21.58 16.67 9.97
C TYR A 147 -21.37 18.18 9.89
N ALA A 148 -22.44 18.96 10.05
CA ALA A 148 -22.36 20.42 10.01
C ALA A 148 -21.52 20.97 11.18
N GLN A 149 -21.68 20.43 12.40
CA GLN A 149 -20.90 20.85 13.57
C GLN A 149 -19.43 20.53 13.43
N THR A 150 -19.09 19.31 13.03
CA THR A 150 -17.69 18.88 12.83
C THR A 150 -17.00 19.70 11.73
N SER A 151 -17.70 20.00 10.64
CA SER A 151 -17.19 20.86 9.58
C SER A 151 -16.94 22.30 10.06
N TYR A 152 -17.80 22.82 10.94
CA TYR A 152 -17.59 24.13 11.55
C TYR A 152 -16.40 24.15 12.50
N GLN A 153 -16.21 23.09 13.30
CA GLN A 153 -15.04 22.92 14.16
C GLN A 153 -13.75 22.82 13.32
N ALA A 154 -13.78 22.13 12.17
CA ALA A 154 -12.67 22.12 11.23
C ALA A 154 -12.31 23.53 10.74
N LYS A 155 -13.32 24.35 10.38
CA LYS A 155 -13.11 25.76 10.04
C LYS A 155 -12.47 26.54 11.20
N GLN A 156 -12.92 26.34 12.44
CA GLN A 156 -12.34 26.98 13.63
C GLN A 156 -10.89 26.53 13.88
N ALA A 157 -10.59 25.28 13.61
CA ALA A 157 -9.25 24.69 13.69
C ALA A 157 -8.30 25.10 12.53
N GLY A 158 -8.73 26.02 11.67
CA GLY A 158 -7.89 26.60 10.63
C GLY A 158 -7.74 25.74 9.38
N PHE A 159 -8.54 24.69 9.18
CA PHE A 159 -8.55 23.95 7.94
C PHE A 159 -9.09 24.79 6.78
N ASP A 160 -8.52 24.62 5.59
CA ASP A 160 -8.83 25.40 4.38
C ASP A 160 -10.16 25.00 3.71
N GLY A 161 -10.75 23.92 4.11
CA GLY A 161 -11.99 23.32 3.64
C GLY A 161 -12.17 21.94 4.27
N ILE A 162 -13.01 21.12 3.66
CA ILE A 162 -13.21 19.72 4.06
C ILE A 162 -13.29 18.81 2.84
N GLU A 163 -13.04 17.52 3.06
CA GLU A 163 -13.45 16.46 2.13
C GLU A 163 -14.57 15.63 2.77
N LEU A 164 -15.71 15.48 2.08
CA LEU A 164 -16.77 14.55 2.48
C LEU A 164 -16.50 13.17 1.84
N HIS A 165 -16.53 12.13 2.68
CA HIS A 165 -16.33 10.76 2.20
C HIS A 165 -17.66 10.09 1.86
N CYS A 166 -17.94 9.91 0.55
CA CYS A 166 -19.16 9.26 0.04
C CYS A 166 -18.83 8.21 -1.05
N ALA A 167 -17.69 7.51 -0.92
CA ALA A 167 -17.23 6.52 -1.88
C ALA A 167 -17.29 5.08 -1.34
N HIS A 168 -17.06 4.10 -2.22
CA HIS A 168 -16.75 2.69 -1.94
C HIS A 168 -17.86 1.87 -1.29
N ALA A 169 -19.11 2.32 -1.32
CA ALA A 169 -20.28 1.63 -0.75
C ALA A 169 -20.09 1.27 0.74
N TYR A 170 -19.32 2.07 1.48
CA TYR A 170 -19.05 1.88 2.91
C TYR A 170 -19.08 3.23 3.65
N MET A 171 -18.78 3.26 4.96
CA MET A 171 -19.10 4.40 5.80
C MET A 171 -20.59 4.77 5.71
N LEU A 172 -21.05 5.77 6.42
CA LEU A 172 -22.48 6.04 6.46
C LEU A 172 -23.01 6.60 5.12
N LEU A 173 -22.41 7.69 4.61
CA LEU A 173 -22.87 8.34 3.38
C LEU A 173 -22.75 7.41 2.16
N GLY A 174 -21.63 6.71 2.03
CA GLY A 174 -21.44 5.74 0.96
C GLY A 174 -22.43 4.56 1.03
N SER A 175 -22.81 4.12 2.24
CA SER A 175 -23.81 3.07 2.41
C SER A 175 -25.21 3.53 2.02
N PHE A 176 -25.54 4.81 2.20
CA PHE A 176 -26.82 5.38 1.76
C PHE A 176 -26.87 5.54 0.23
N LEU A 177 -25.79 6.00 -0.39
CA LEU A 177 -25.74 6.24 -1.83
C LEU A 177 -25.76 4.95 -2.64
N SER A 178 -25.09 3.89 -2.14
CA SER A 178 -24.94 2.63 -2.89
C SER A 178 -26.21 1.79 -2.89
N PRO A 179 -26.72 1.34 -4.08
CA PRO A 179 -27.85 0.42 -4.16
C PRO A 179 -27.49 -0.98 -3.62
N MET A 180 -26.21 -1.32 -3.53
CA MET A 180 -25.74 -2.58 -2.94
C MET A 180 -26.05 -2.63 -1.45
N ARG A 181 -25.96 -1.51 -0.74
CA ARG A 181 -26.12 -1.39 0.71
C ARG A 181 -27.48 -0.85 1.10
N ASN A 182 -28.03 0.10 0.35
CA ASN A 182 -29.29 0.77 0.66
C ASN A 182 -30.49 -0.01 0.09
N LYS A 183 -31.18 -0.71 0.99
CA LYS A 183 -32.41 -1.46 0.68
C LYS A 183 -33.66 -0.81 1.32
N ARG A 184 -33.56 0.49 1.66
CA ARG A 184 -34.68 1.27 2.23
C ARG A 184 -35.80 1.47 1.23
N THR A 185 -37.02 1.61 1.75
CA THR A 185 -38.23 1.87 0.97
C THR A 185 -38.88 3.22 1.32
N ASP A 186 -38.24 3.98 2.19
CA ASP A 186 -38.66 5.34 2.59
C ASP A 186 -38.01 6.43 1.68
N ALA A 187 -38.13 7.69 2.12
CA ALA A 187 -37.60 8.85 1.38
C ALA A 187 -36.07 8.84 1.18
N TYR A 188 -35.32 7.96 1.85
CA TYR A 188 -33.86 7.83 1.75
C TYR A 188 -33.42 6.58 1.01
N GLY A 189 -34.33 5.87 0.30
CA GLY A 189 -34.02 4.65 -0.43
C GLY A 189 -34.77 4.51 -1.76
N GLY A 190 -34.48 3.43 -2.49
CA GLY A 190 -35.08 3.17 -3.80
C GLY A 190 -34.39 3.96 -4.93
N SER A 191 -34.97 5.06 -5.39
CA SER A 191 -34.39 5.85 -6.49
C SER A 191 -33.03 6.46 -6.15
N LEU A 192 -32.24 6.78 -7.17
CA LEU A 192 -30.93 7.43 -6.98
C LEU A 192 -31.06 8.77 -6.24
N ASP A 193 -32.10 9.56 -6.54
CA ASP A 193 -32.38 10.82 -5.84
C ASP A 193 -32.63 10.60 -4.34
N ASN A 194 -33.42 9.59 -4.00
CA ASN A 194 -33.67 9.26 -2.59
C ASN A 194 -32.41 8.75 -1.89
N ARG A 195 -31.60 7.93 -2.55
CA ARG A 195 -30.32 7.47 -1.98
C ARG A 195 -29.31 8.60 -1.78
N ALA A 196 -29.34 9.61 -2.64
CA ALA A 196 -28.49 10.81 -2.53
C ALA A 196 -29.03 11.85 -1.52
N ARG A 197 -30.28 11.76 -1.06
CA ARG A 197 -30.95 12.76 -0.22
C ARG A 197 -30.14 13.10 1.04
N LEU A 198 -29.69 12.10 1.78
CA LEU A 198 -28.90 12.33 2.99
C LEU A 198 -27.62 13.14 2.70
N LEU A 199 -26.92 12.81 1.59
CA LEU A 199 -25.73 13.55 1.18
C LEU A 199 -26.04 15.01 0.86
N LEU A 200 -27.12 15.29 0.10
CA LEU A 200 -27.54 16.64 -0.26
C LEU A 200 -27.91 17.46 1.00
N GLU A 201 -28.68 16.89 1.92
CA GLU A 201 -29.04 17.54 3.18
C GLU A 201 -27.84 17.83 4.08
N VAL A 202 -26.82 16.94 4.09
CA VAL A 202 -25.53 17.17 4.77
C VAL A 202 -24.78 18.33 4.14
N ILE A 203 -24.68 18.40 2.80
CA ILE A 203 -24.01 19.51 2.11
C ILE A 203 -24.68 20.85 2.44
N ASP A 204 -26.01 20.91 2.34
CA ASP A 204 -26.78 22.12 2.64
C ASP A 204 -26.56 22.59 4.09
N ALA A 205 -26.58 21.65 5.05
CA ALA A 205 -26.35 21.96 6.46
C ALA A 205 -24.93 22.48 6.73
N ILE A 206 -23.92 21.92 6.05
CA ILE A 206 -22.53 22.39 6.15
C ILE A 206 -22.42 23.79 5.57
N LYS A 207 -22.95 24.05 4.36
CA LYS A 207 -22.91 25.39 3.74
C LYS A 207 -23.68 26.42 4.57
N ALA A 208 -24.81 26.05 5.14
CA ALA A 208 -25.56 26.92 6.03
C ALA A 208 -24.77 27.31 7.31
N LYS A 209 -24.03 26.35 7.88
CA LYS A 209 -23.29 26.59 9.14
C LYS A 209 -21.90 27.19 8.92
N CYS A 210 -21.16 26.74 7.91
CA CYS A 210 -19.79 27.19 7.64
C CYS A 210 -19.72 28.42 6.72
N GLY A 211 -20.79 28.76 6.04
CA GLY A 211 -20.87 29.80 5.01
C GLY A 211 -20.65 29.23 3.60
N PRO A 212 -21.17 29.93 2.57
CA PRO A 212 -21.17 29.43 1.19
C PRO A 212 -19.75 29.28 0.61
N ASP A 213 -18.79 30.08 1.06
CA ASP A 213 -17.43 30.14 0.54
C ASP A 213 -16.52 29.06 1.17
N PHE A 214 -16.97 28.32 2.20
CA PHE A 214 -16.16 27.28 2.81
C PHE A 214 -16.07 26.06 1.89
N PRO A 215 -14.87 25.69 1.36
CA PRO A 215 -14.72 24.67 0.34
C PRO A 215 -15.12 23.27 0.79
N ILE A 216 -15.89 22.57 -0.07
CA ILE A 216 -16.24 21.17 0.12
C ILE A 216 -15.75 20.37 -1.09
N VAL A 217 -14.78 19.51 -0.89
CA VAL A 217 -14.40 18.46 -1.83
C VAL A 217 -15.27 17.23 -1.55
N LEU A 218 -15.80 16.59 -2.57
CA LEU A 218 -16.57 15.36 -2.42
C LEU A 218 -15.84 14.17 -3.03
N ARG A 219 -15.47 13.20 -2.18
CA ARG A 219 -14.93 11.94 -2.64
C ARG A 219 -16.04 10.96 -2.97
N ILE A 220 -16.09 10.53 -4.26
CA ILE A 220 -17.08 9.60 -4.78
C ILE A 220 -16.42 8.43 -5.51
N SER A 221 -17.12 7.29 -5.61
CA SER A 221 -16.78 6.26 -6.58
C SER A 221 -17.34 6.64 -7.96
N GLY A 222 -16.47 6.94 -8.92
CA GLY A 222 -16.92 7.14 -10.32
C GLY A 222 -17.64 5.90 -10.86
N SER A 223 -17.29 4.72 -10.35
CA SER A 223 -18.00 3.45 -10.52
C SER A 223 -17.70 2.54 -9.33
N GLU A 224 -18.69 1.87 -8.79
CA GLU A 224 -18.51 0.84 -7.76
C GLU A 224 -17.93 -0.47 -8.31
N ARG A 225 -17.88 -0.60 -9.65
CA ARG A 225 -17.29 -1.74 -10.40
C ARG A 225 -17.90 -3.08 -10.03
N ASP A 226 -19.16 -3.05 -9.68
CA ASP A 226 -20.00 -4.21 -9.42
C ASP A 226 -21.33 -4.02 -10.16
N GLU A 227 -21.90 -5.12 -10.66
CA GLU A 227 -23.14 -5.07 -11.46
C GLU A 227 -24.34 -4.54 -10.68
N GLN A 228 -24.31 -4.65 -9.34
CA GLN A 228 -25.36 -4.16 -8.47
C GLN A 228 -25.06 -2.75 -7.91
N GLY A 229 -23.90 -2.19 -8.23
CA GLY A 229 -23.41 -0.92 -7.70
C GLY A 229 -23.77 0.28 -8.57
N ASN A 230 -23.43 1.47 -8.08
CA ASN A 230 -23.51 2.70 -8.87
C ASN A 230 -22.53 2.67 -10.04
N THR A 231 -22.99 3.16 -11.18
CA THR A 231 -22.24 3.27 -12.43
C THR A 231 -21.77 4.70 -12.68
N ILE A 232 -20.95 4.90 -13.71
CA ILE A 232 -20.55 6.24 -14.15
C ILE A 232 -21.75 7.08 -14.60
N GLU A 233 -22.78 6.47 -15.18
CA GLU A 233 -23.99 7.19 -15.63
C GLU A 233 -24.80 7.71 -14.43
N ASP A 234 -24.86 6.96 -13.33
CA ASP A 234 -25.45 7.43 -12.07
C ASP A 234 -24.70 8.66 -11.53
N MET A 235 -23.36 8.64 -11.59
CA MET A 235 -22.55 9.77 -11.14
C MET A 235 -22.70 10.99 -12.06
N LYS A 236 -22.77 10.78 -13.37
CA LYS A 236 -23.06 11.86 -14.32
C LYS A 236 -24.41 12.55 -14.04
N TYR A 237 -25.40 11.79 -13.63
CA TYR A 237 -26.71 12.34 -13.24
C TYR A 237 -26.63 13.14 -11.95
N LEU A 238 -25.82 12.72 -10.96
CA LEU A 238 -25.71 13.37 -9.66
C LEU A 238 -24.81 14.60 -9.66
N VAL A 239 -23.72 14.63 -10.42
CA VAL A 239 -22.69 15.68 -10.38
C VAL A 239 -23.28 17.09 -10.52
N PRO A 240 -24.16 17.41 -11.49
CA PRO A 240 -24.74 18.75 -11.57
C PRO A 240 -25.59 19.15 -10.35
N LYS A 241 -26.30 18.18 -9.74
CA LYS A 241 -27.10 18.41 -8.52
C LYS A 241 -26.20 18.70 -7.32
N LEU A 242 -25.14 17.92 -7.14
CA LEU A 242 -24.17 18.10 -6.08
C LEU A 242 -23.48 19.48 -6.15
N ILE A 243 -23.11 19.93 -7.37
CA ILE A 243 -22.56 21.28 -7.60
C ILE A 243 -23.59 22.35 -7.21
N ALA A 244 -24.86 22.17 -7.59
CA ALA A 244 -25.92 23.12 -7.25
C ALA A 244 -26.16 23.25 -5.74
N HIS A 245 -25.87 22.21 -4.95
CA HIS A 245 -25.90 22.22 -3.48
C HIS A 245 -24.61 22.74 -2.83
N GLY A 246 -23.54 23.00 -3.62
CA GLY A 246 -22.33 23.66 -3.13
C GLY A 246 -21.08 22.79 -3.03
N ILE A 247 -20.97 21.72 -3.82
CA ILE A 247 -19.69 21.01 -3.97
C ILE A 247 -18.74 21.85 -4.84
N ASP A 248 -17.52 22.05 -4.35
CA ASP A 248 -16.49 22.89 -4.97
C ASP A 248 -15.44 22.08 -5.77
N ALA A 249 -15.32 20.77 -5.53
CA ALA A 249 -14.49 19.85 -6.32
C ALA A 249 -14.91 18.39 -6.08
N PHE A 250 -14.56 17.50 -7.02
CA PHE A 250 -14.74 16.05 -6.88
C PHE A 250 -13.39 15.34 -6.80
N GLU A 251 -13.21 14.47 -5.80
CA GLU A 251 -12.19 13.43 -5.82
C GLU A 251 -12.80 12.12 -6.32
N VAL A 252 -12.36 11.68 -7.51
CA VAL A 252 -12.88 10.47 -8.14
C VAL A 252 -12.04 9.26 -7.77
N SER A 253 -12.65 8.34 -7.05
CA SER A 253 -12.17 7.02 -6.68
C SER A 253 -13.02 5.93 -7.36
N GLY A 254 -12.96 4.68 -6.91
CA GLY A 254 -13.77 3.60 -7.46
C GLY A 254 -13.66 2.28 -6.69
N GLY A 255 -14.55 1.35 -7.01
CA GLY A 255 -14.65 0.08 -6.31
C GLY A 255 -15.50 0.11 -5.05
N THR A 256 -15.56 -1.01 -4.33
CA THR A 256 -16.30 -1.20 -3.09
C THR A 256 -15.40 -1.80 -2.02
N GLN A 257 -15.71 -1.52 -0.74
CA GLN A 257 -14.87 -1.93 0.39
C GLN A 257 -14.76 -3.46 0.51
N TYR A 258 -15.82 -4.21 0.21
CA TYR A 258 -15.83 -5.64 0.44
C TYR A 258 -15.51 -6.45 -0.82
N GLU A 259 -16.17 -6.13 -1.93
CA GLU A 259 -16.11 -6.94 -3.15
C GLU A 259 -14.98 -6.52 -4.08
N ARG A 260 -14.56 -5.25 -4.03
CA ARG A 260 -13.61 -4.62 -4.98
C ARG A 260 -12.56 -3.76 -4.27
N CYS A 261 -12.07 -4.18 -3.09
CA CYS A 261 -11.07 -3.44 -2.31
C CYS A 261 -9.75 -3.21 -3.10
N ASN A 262 -9.39 -4.12 -4.01
CA ASN A 262 -8.27 -3.96 -4.92
C ASN A 262 -8.45 -2.80 -5.93
N LYS A 263 -9.64 -2.23 -6.08
CA LYS A 263 -9.90 -1.04 -6.91
C LYS A 263 -9.83 0.25 -6.10
N ILE A 264 -10.00 0.16 -4.77
CA ILE A 264 -9.80 1.29 -3.84
C ILE A 264 -8.32 1.51 -3.61
N ILE A 265 -7.59 0.45 -3.24
CA ILE A 265 -6.15 0.46 -3.01
C ILE A 265 -5.49 -0.52 -3.99
N PRO A 266 -5.26 -0.07 -5.24
CA PRO A 266 -4.74 -0.94 -6.30
C PRO A 266 -3.29 -1.37 -6.00
N CYS A 267 -3.05 -2.66 -5.90
CA CYS A 267 -1.73 -3.24 -5.67
C CYS A 267 -1.14 -3.84 -6.97
N HIS A 268 -0.34 -4.92 -6.86
CA HIS A 268 0.22 -5.60 -8.03
C HIS A 268 -0.85 -6.04 -9.02
N GLY A 269 -0.57 -5.90 -10.31
CA GLY A 269 -1.47 -6.29 -11.39
C GLY A 269 -2.54 -5.26 -11.75
N GLU A 270 -2.80 -4.28 -10.89
CA GLU A 270 -3.69 -3.18 -11.23
C GLU A 270 -2.93 -2.09 -12.00
N ARG A 271 -3.59 -1.53 -13.01
CA ARG A 271 -2.98 -0.44 -13.80
C ARG A 271 -2.83 0.84 -12.99
N MET A 272 -1.87 1.68 -13.35
CA MET A 272 -1.82 3.06 -12.89
C MET A 272 -3.06 3.83 -13.39
N GLY A 273 -3.53 4.77 -12.57
CA GLY A 273 -4.68 5.60 -12.94
C GLY A 273 -5.97 4.81 -13.11
N VAL A 274 -6.20 3.80 -12.27
CA VAL A 274 -7.35 2.89 -12.38
C VAL A 274 -8.69 3.62 -12.47
N ASN A 275 -8.82 4.81 -11.87
CA ASN A 275 -10.03 5.62 -11.84
C ASN A 275 -10.00 6.83 -12.82
N VAL A 276 -8.95 6.95 -13.63
CA VAL A 276 -8.84 8.06 -14.60
C VAL A 276 -9.96 8.06 -15.64
N PRO A 277 -10.41 6.93 -16.21
CA PRO A 277 -11.52 6.95 -17.18
C PRO A 277 -12.78 7.58 -16.62
N GLU A 278 -13.16 7.23 -15.40
CA GLU A 278 -14.36 7.76 -14.76
C GLU A 278 -14.18 9.26 -14.42
N ALA A 279 -12.99 9.66 -13.94
CA ALA A 279 -12.69 11.07 -13.70
C ALA A 279 -12.79 11.92 -14.97
N GLN A 280 -12.32 11.41 -16.11
CA GLN A 280 -12.44 12.07 -17.42
C GLN A 280 -13.90 12.26 -17.83
N GLU A 281 -14.74 11.25 -17.63
CA GLU A 281 -16.17 11.35 -17.95
C GLU A 281 -16.86 12.40 -17.08
N LEU A 282 -16.54 12.45 -15.79
CA LEU A 282 -17.11 13.46 -14.89
C LEU A 282 -16.58 14.87 -15.21
N LYS A 283 -15.32 15.01 -15.59
CA LYS A 283 -14.73 16.31 -15.97
C LYS A 283 -15.44 16.95 -17.18
N LYS A 284 -16.00 16.15 -18.09
CA LYS A 284 -16.74 16.68 -19.25
C LYS A 284 -18.01 17.46 -18.86
N ILE A 285 -18.57 17.18 -17.69
CA ILE A 285 -19.85 17.74 -17.25
C ILE A 285 -19.73 18.61 -15.99
N ALA A 286 -18.67 18.41 -15.18
CA ALA A 286 -18.43 19.19 -13.98
C ALA A 286 -17.98 20.62 -14.33
N THR A 287 -18.57 21.61 -13.67
CA THR A 287 -18.16 23.02 -13.74
C THR A 287 -17.18 23.42 -12.64
N VAL A 288 -16.79 22.46 -11.81
CA VAL A 288 -15.82 22.58 -10.73
C VAL A 288 -14.66 21.61 -10.97
N PRO A 289 -13.49 21.77 -10.33
CA PRO A 289 -12.36 20.89 -10.51
C PRO A 289 -12.67 19.41 -10.23
N VAL A 290 -12.10 18.54 -11.07
CA VAL A 290 -12.13 17.08 -10.90
C VAL A 290 -10.72 16.58 -10.70
N ILE A 291 -10.45 16.01 -9.52
CA ILE A 291 -9.19 15.38 -9.17
C ILE A 291 -9.36 13.86 -9.10
N VAL A 292 -8.28 13.12 -9.25
CA VAL A 292 -8.35 11.66 -9.33
C VAL A 292 -7.35 10.98 -8.43
N VAL A 293 -7.81 9.91 -7.75
CA VAL A 293 -6.97 8.96 -6.99
C VAL A 293 -6.98 7.59 -7.65
N GLY A 294 -5.92 6.83 -7.52
CA GLY A 294 -5.88 5.43 -7.95
C GLY A 294 -4.56 5.01 -8.58
N LYS A 295 -3.59 4.64 -7.75
CA LYS A 295 -2.25 4.18 -8.17
C LYS A 295 -1.54 5.19 -9.08
N ILE A 296 -1.51 6.46 -8.68
CA ILE A 296 -0.68 7.49 -9.30
C ILE A 296 0.64 7.51 -8.51
N ASN A 297 1.60 6.69 -8.94
CA ASN A 297 2.87 6.46 -8.27
C ASN A 297 4.09 6.73 -9.17
N ASP A 298 3.86 7.46 -10.25
CA ASP A 298 4.88 7.89 -11.20
C ASP A 298 4.71 9.39 -11.49
N PRO A 299 5.74 10.23 -11.31
CA PRO A 299 5.63 11.66 -11.52
C PRO A 299 5.39 12.04 -12.99
N ALA A 300 5.94 11.29 -13.95
CA ALA A 300 5.71 11.56 -15.37
C ALA A 300 4.24 11.29 -15.74
N TYR A 301 3.64 10.24 -15.15
CA TYR A 301 2.22 9.96 -15.35
C TYR A 301 1.33 11.03 -14.70
N ALA A 302 1.68 11.50 -13.49
CA ALA A 302 0.95 12.59 -12.83
C ALA A 302 0.98 13.89 -13.67
N MET A 303 2.14 14.25 -14.22
CA MET A 303 2.29 15.39 -15.15
C MET A 303 1.48 15.18 -16.42
N TYR A 304 1.55 14.00 -17.04
CA TYR A 304 0.77 13.68 -18.24
C TYR A 304 -0.74 13.90 -18.02
N LEU A 305 -1.28 13.47 -16.89
CA LEU A 305 -2.70 13.61 -16.59
C LEU A 305 -3.16 15.08 -16.53
N THR A 306 -2.34 15.95 -15.95
CA THR A 306 -2.66 17.38 -15.80
C THR A 306 -2.30 18.18 -17.05
N ASP A 307 -1.17 17.91 -17.71
CA ASP A 307 -0.73 18.59 -18.91
C ASP A 307 -1.67 18.33 -20.10
N SER A 308 -2.20 17.10 -20.19
CA SER A 308 -3.20 16.71 -21.18
C SER A 308 -4.63 17.11 -20.80
N GLU A 309 -4.82 17.82 -19.69
CA GLU A 309 -6.13 18.28 -19.17
C GLU A 309 -7.14 17.15 -18.94
N LEU A 310 -6.66 15.94 -18.70
CA LEU A 310 -7.53 14.79 -18.44
C LEU A 310 -8.21 14.92 -17.07
N VAL A 311 -7.52 15.55 -16.11
CA VAL A 311 -8.02 15.92 -14.78
C VAL A 311 -7.42 17.26 -14.35
N ASP A 312 -7.98 17.89 -13.32
CA ASP A 312 -7.50 19.18 -12.81
C ASP A 312 -6.38 19.04 -11.77
N GLY A 313 -6.31 17.89 -11.11
CA GLY A 313 -5.28 17.56 -10.14
C GLY A 313 -5.22 16.07 -9.84
N VAL A 314 -4.20 15.65 -9.13
CA VAL A 314 -3.94 14.25 -8.80
C VAL A 314 -3.79 14.04 -7.30
N VAL A 315 -4.39 12.95 -6.81
CA VAL A 315 -4.30 12.54 -5.41
C VAL A 315 -3.31 11.38 -5.30
N ILE A 316 -2.21 11.62 -4.61
CA ILE A 316 -1.08 10.72 -4.45
C ILE A 316 -1.13 10.13 -3.04
N GLY A 317 -1.23 8.82 -2.94
CA GLY A 317 -1.21 8.11 -1.67
C GLY A 317 0.16 7.51 -1.38
N ARG A 318 0.30 6.21 -1.63
CA ARG A 318 1.46 5.40 -1.24
C ARG A 318 2.80 5.85 -1.81
N ALA A 319 2.82 6.59 -2.93
CA ALA A 319 4.06 7.18 -3.41
C ALA A 319 4.63 8.23 -2.44
N LEU A 320 3.75 8.98 -1.74
CA LEU A 320 4.14 9.89 -0.66
C LEU A 320 4.48 9.17 0.66
N LEU A 321 4.11 7.89 0.81
CA LEU A 321 4.63 7.05 1.90
C LEU A 321 6.06 6.61 1.62
N SER A 322 6.37 6.22 0.38
CA SER A 322 7.71 5.78 0.00
C SER A 322 8.70 6.94 -0.15
N ASP A 323 8.24 8.11 -0.59
CA ASP A 323 9.06 9.32 -0.70
C ASP A 323 8.25 10.58 -0.32
N PRO A 324 8.48 11.17 0.85
CA PRO A 324 7.80 12.39 1.24
C PRO A 324 8.17 13.59 0.35
N GLU A 325 9.34 13.58 -0.30
CA GLU A 325 9.83 14.64 -1.20
C GLU A 325 9.44 14.44 -2.67
N PHE A 326 8.56 13.50 -2.96
CA PHE A 326 8.11 13.16 -4.32
C PHE A 326 7.82 14.39 -5.18
N VAL A 327 7.07 15.37 -4.65
CA VAL A 327 6.65 16.57 -5.40
C VAL A 327 7.82 17.49 -5.69
N ASN A 328 8.65 17.81 -4.68
CA ASN A 328 9.83 18.67 -4.84
C ASN A 328 10.85 18.06 -5.81
N LYS A 329 11.12 16.76 -5.69
CA LYS A 329 12.03 16.05 -6.61
C LYS A 329 11.49 16.05 -8.04
N ALA A 330 10.20 15.78 -8.22
CA ALA A 330 9.57 15.83 -9.54
C ALA A 330 9.64 17.24 -10.16
N GLN A 331 9.32 18.28 -9.40
CA GLN A 331 9.40 19.68 -9.85
C GLN A 331 10.82 20.08 -10.24
N ALA A 332 11.82 19.62 -9.48
CA ALA A 332 13.24 19.85 -9.75
C ALA A 332 13.80 19.01 -10.92
N GLY A 333 13.02 18.06 -11.48
CA GLY A 333 13.47 17.14 -12.53
C GLY A 333 14.33 15.98 -12.04
N ARG A 334 14.43 15.74 -10.72
CA ARG A 334 15.22 14.68 -10.09
C ARG A 334 14.38 13.41 -9.92
N MET A 335 13.82 12.89 -11.02
CA MET A 335 12.86 11.80 -10.99
C MET A 335 13.50 10.44 -10.62
N ASP A 336 14.76 10.25 -10.95
CA ASP A 336 15.57 9.07 -10.63
C ASP A 336 15.95 8.98 -9.15
N GLU A 337 15.84 10.09 -8.41
CA GLU A 337 16.03 10.15 -6.96
C GLU A 337 14.74 9.87 -6.17
N ILE A 338 13.59 9.70 -6.84
CA ILE A 338 12.31 9.41 -6.17
C ILE A 338 12.26 7.94 -5.79
N ALA A 339 12.14 7.66 -4.49
CA ALA A 339 11.93 6.31 -3.99
C ALA A 339 10.55 5.76 -4.42
N PRO A 340 10.49 4.78 -5.34
CA PRO A 340 9.26 4.40 -6.00
C PRO A 340 8.36 3.58 -5.07
N CYS A 341 7.04 3.83 -5.09
CA CYS A 341 6.11 2.90 -4.47
C CYS A 341 6.05 1.60 -5.29
N ALA A 342 6.42 0.47 -4.70
CA ALA A 342 6.39 -0.85 -5.34
C ALA A 342 4.98 -1.47 -5.45
N SER A 343 3.93 -0.79 -5.01
CA SER A 343 2.54 -1.29 -4.98
C SER A 343 2.35 -2.65 -4.26
N CYS A 344 3.27 -3.01 -3.39
CA CYS A 344 3.30 -4.32 -2.72
C CYS A 344 2.22 -4.50 -1.65
N GLY A 345 1.82 -3.43 -0.98
CA GLY A 345 0.85 -3.46 0.13
C GLY A 345 1.39 -4.01 1.45
N ILE A 346 2.62 -4.50 1.51
CA ILE A 346 3.18 -5.25 2.65
C ILE A 346 3.17 -4.42 3.94
N GLY A 347 3.84 -3.28 3.93
CA GLY A 347 3.97 -2.44 5.13
C GLY A 347 2.74 -1.58 5.39
N CYS A 348 2.13 -1.00 4.35
CA CYS A 348 1.02 -0.05 4.51
C CYS A 348 -0.33 -0.74 4.78
N ILE A 349 -0.67 -1.83 4.08
CA ILE A 349 -1.91 -2.57 4.26
C ILE A 349 -1.69 -3.75 5.21
N GLY A 350 -0.65 -4.56 4.97
CA GLY A 350 -0.40 -5.79 5.70
C GLY A 350 -0.14 -5.59 7.19
N GLU A 351 0.49 -4.51 7.61
CA GLU A 351 0.66 -4.21 9.02
C GLU A 351 -0.68 -3.85 9.68
N GLN A 352 -1.53 -3.09 8.98
CA GLN A 352 -2.85 -2.74 9.50
C GLN A 352 -3.80 -3.95 9.61
N THR A 353 -3.72 -4.90 8.68
CA THR A 353 -4.48 -6.16 8.83
C THR A 353 -4.07 -6.95 10.06
N LYS A 354 -2.84 -6.73 10.54
CA LYS A 354 -2.29 -7.28 11.81
C LYS A 354 -2.54 -6.34 13.01
N ARG A 355 -3.34 -5.28 12.84
CA ARG A 355 -3.60 -4.22 13.84
C ARG A 355 -2.32 -3.55 14.35
N ARG A 356 -1.34 -3.37 13.46
CA ARG A 356 -0.10 -2.65 13.73
C ARG A 356 -0.06 -1.35 12.92
N PRO A 357 0.64 -0.32 13.41
CA PRO A 357 0.86 0.90 12.64
C PRO A 357 1.50 0.59 11.28
N ALA A 358 1.07 1.31 10.25
CA ALA A 358 1.61 1.17 8.91
C ALA A 358 3.12 1.49 8.86
N SER A 359 3.80 0.85 7.92
CA SER A 359 5.20 1.06 7.59
C SER A 359 5.41 0.92 6.08
N CYS A 360 6.61 1.13 5.59
CA CYS A 360 6.91 0.97 4.17
C CYS A 360 8.17 0.12 3.96
N VAL A 361 8.12 -0.78 2.99
CA VAL A 361 9.27 -1.63 2.63
C VAL A 361 10.42 -0.82 2.02
N ILE A 362 10.14 0.36 1.46
CA ILE A 362 11.12 1.21 0.78
C ILE A 362 11.57 2.36 1.67
N ASN A 363 10.67 2.92 2.48
CA ASN A 363 10.94 4.01 3.41
C ASN A 363 10.88 3.51 4.86
N PRO A 364 12.01 3.17 5.48
CA PRO A 364 12.05 2.69 6.86
C PRO A 364 11.58 3.73 7.87
N ALA A 365 11.73 5.03 7.55
CA ALA A 365 11.38 6.14 8.42
C ALA A 365 9.87 6.44 8.43
N LEU A 366 9.05 5.77 7.61
CA LEU A 366 7.62 6.04 7.58
C LEU A 366 6.95 5.89 8.95
N GLY A 367 6.36 7.00 9.44
CA GLY A 367 5.73 7.11 10.75
C GLY A 367 6.70 7.11 11.92
N ARG A 368 8.00 7.33 11.64
CA ARG A 368 9.10 7.49 12.59
C ARG A 368 10.10 8.53 12.04
N GLU A 369 9.58 9.54 11.34
CA GLU A 369 10.38 10.48 10.56
C GLU A 369 11.47 11.15 11.41
N ALA A 370 11.14 11.61 12.62
CA ALA A 370 12.11 12.23 13.53
C ALA A 370 13.10 11.21 14.14
N GLU A 371 12.61 10.01 14.51
CA GLU A 371 13.43 8.97 15.15
C GLU A 371 14.43 8.31 14.19
N MET A 372 14.07 8.25 12.90
CA MET A 372 14.80 7.53 11.86
C MET A 372 15.56 8.48 10.93
N GLU A 373 15.73 9.74 11.31
CA GLU A 373 16.52 10.71 10.56
C GLU A 373 18.00 10.31 10.57
N LEU A 374 18.58 10.13 9.37
CA LEU A 374 20.01 9.84 9.23
C LEU A 374 20.81 11.14 9.38
N LEU A 375 21.55 11.25 10.47
CA LEU A 375 22.43 12.38 10.74
C LEU A 375 23.88 12.02 10.39
N PRO A 376 24.72 13.02 10.03
CA PRO A 376 26.15 12.79 9.82
C PRO A 376 26.81 12.18 11.05
N ALA A 377 27.53 11.08 10.87
CA ALA A 377 28.28 10.43 11.93
C ALA A 377 29.38 11.36 12.47
N LYS A 378 29.68 11.26 13.77
CA LYS A 378 30.75 12.03 14.40
C LYS A 378 32.12 11.64 13.84
N GLU A 379 32.29 10.37 13.49
CA GLU A 379 33.51 9.81 12.93
C GLU A 379 33.15 8.90 11.76
N SER A 380 33.84 9.09 10.62
CA SER A 380 33.64 8.25 9.43
C SER A 380 34.33 6.91 9.60
N LYS A 381 33.57 5.84 9.53
CA LYS A 381 34.05 4.46 9.65
C LYS A 381 34.09 3.78 8.27
N LYS A 382 34.95 2.76 8.15
CA LYS A 382 35.05 1.91 6.97
C LYS A 382 34.10 0.73 7.11
N VAL A 383 33.09 0.66 6.23
CA VAL A 383 31.99 -0.31 6.31
C VAL A 383 32.07 -1.29 5.14
N ALA A 384 32.07 -2.59 5.46
CA ALA A 384 31.90 -3.65 4.48
C ALA A 384 30.46 -4.17 4.52
N VAL A 385 29.70 -4.03 3.43
CA VAL A 385 28.38 -4.63 3.29
C VAL A 385 28.51 -5.86 2.40
N VAL A 386 28.14 -7.03 2.91
CA VAL A 386 28.23 -8.32 2.21
C VAL A 386 26.85 -8.80 1.81
N GLY A 387 26.59 -8.81 0.50
CA GLY A 387 25.33 -9.13 -0.14
C GLY A 387 24.65 -7.91 -0.78
N GLY A 388 24.52 -7.93 -2.11
CA GLY A 388 23.95 -6.85 -2.93
C GLY A 388 22.44 -6.97 -3.16
N GLY A 389 21.73 -7.68 -2.29
CA GLY A 389 20.26 -7.70 -2.26
C GLY A 389 19.68 -6.38 -1.77
N ILE A 390 18.34 -6.30 -1.67
CA ILE A 390 17.62 -5.08 -1.26
C ILE A 390 18.06 -4.60 0.12
N GLY A 391 18.22 -5.51 1.09
CA GLY A 391 18.67 -5.16 2.44
C GLY A 391 20.09 -4.60 2.45
N GLY A 392 21.03 -5.24 1.72
CA GLY A 392 22.41 -4.77 1.62
C GLY A 392 22.53 -3.43 0.90
N MET A 393 21.86 -3.24 -0.24
CA MET A 393 21.85 -1.95 -0.95
C MET A 393 21.25 -0.83 -0.09
N ALA A 394 20.14 -1.10 0.61
CA ALA A 394 19.51 -0.11 1.50
C ALA A 394 20.42 0.24 2.69
N SER A 395 21.08 -0.77 3.27
CA SER A 395 22.07 -0.56 4.35
C SER A 395 23.27 0.25 3.84
N ALA A 396 23.85 -0.12 2.71
CA ALA A 396 24.99 0.62 2.13
C ALA A 396 24.63 2.09 1.87
N ARG A 397 23.42 2.35 1.35
CA ARG A 397 22.88 3.70 1.17
C ARG A 397 22.79 4.44 2.50
N ALA A 398 22.22 3.83 3.53
CA ALA A 398 22.03 4.46 4.84
C ALA A 398 23.37 4.84 5.48
N PHE A 399 24.35 3.94 5.50
CA PHE A 399 25.69 4.21 6.02
C PHE A 399 26.40 5.33 5.24
N ALA A 400 26.27 5.34 3.90
CA ALA A 400 26.88 6.40 3.08
C ALA A 400 26.21 7.77 3.32
N LEU A 401 24.90 7.81 3.55
CA LEU A 401 24.19 9.04 3.92
C LEU A 401 24.65 9.59 5.29
N CYS A 402 25.04 8.70 6.22
CA CYS A 402 25.68 9.09 7.48
C CYS A 402 27.14 9.52 7.31
N GLY A 403 27.74 9.45 6.12
CA GLY A 403 29.12 9.89 5.84
C GLY A 403 30.20 8.82 6.07
N HIS A 404 29.83 7.54 6.19
CA HIS A 404 30.77 6.42 6.29
C HIS A 404 31.35 6.04 4.93
N GLN A 405 32.54 5.42 4.93
CA GLN A 405 33.19 4.87 3.74
C GLN A 405 32.73 3.44 3.48
N VAL A 406 31.75 3.27 2.60
CA VAL A 406 31.08 2.00 2.36
C VAL A 406 31.65 1.30 1.12
N THR A 407 31.86 -0.02 1.18
CA THR A 407 32.02 -0.88 0.01
C THR A 407 30.99 -2.00 0.06
N LEU A 408 30.29 -2.22 -1.06
CA LEU A 408 29.29 -3.26 -1.23
C LEU A 408 29.90 -4.44 -2.02
N PHE A 409 29.85 -5.63 -1.42
CA PHE A 409 30.29 -6.89 -2.03
C PHE A 409 29.08 -7.73 -2.42
N GLU A 410 29.13 -8.33 -3.61
CA GLU A 410 28.08 -9.21 -4.14
C GLU A 410 28.71 -10.44 -4.81
N GLU A 411 28.19 -11.63 -4.50
CA GLU A 411 28.68 -12.88 -5.03
C GLU A 411 28.32 -13.06 -6.51
N SER A 412 27.12 -12.63 -6.91
CA SER A 412 26.67 -12.69 -8.29
C SER A 412 27.28 -11.57 -9.15
N ASP A 413 27.03 -11.62 -10.45
CA ASP A 413 27.49 -10.62 -11.42
C ASP A 413 26.66 -9.32 -11.40
N ARG A 414 25.56 -9.27 -10.61
CA ARG A 414 24.62 -8.14 -10.56
C ARG A 414 23.98 -7.94 -9.19
N LEU A 415 23.63 -6.69 -8.90
CA LEU A 415 22.86 -6.33 -7.71
C LEU A 415 21.37 -6.70 -7.85
N GLY A 416 20.69 -6.82 -6.71
CA GLY A 416 19.24 -7.05 -6.60
C GLY A 416 18.89 -8.33 -5.83
N GLY A 417 19.80 -9.31 -5.75
CA GLY A 417 19.58 -10.55 -5.00
C GLY A 417 18.27 -11.27 -5.41
N GLN A 418 17.54 -11.78 -4.44
CA GLN A 418 16.27 -12.50 -4.67
C GLN A 418 15.19 -11.65 -5.36
N MET A 419 15.26 -10.32 -5.27
CA MET A 419 14.30 -9.43 -5.92
C MET A 419 14.37 -9.53 -7.44
N ASN A 420 15.50 -9.91 -8.02
CA ASN A 420 15.63 -10.17 -9.45
C ASN A 420 14.68 -11.29 -9.92
N ALA A 421 14.50 -12.34 -9.13
CA ALA A 421 13.53 -13.39 -9.42
C ALA A 421 12.09 -12.96 -9.06
N ALA A 422 11.92 -12.22 -7.95
CA ALA A 422 10.61 -11.78 -7.49
C ALA A 422 9.88 -10.81 -8.45
N CYS A 423 10.59 -10.10 -9.33
CA CYS A 423 9.98 -9.22 -10.34
C CYS A 423 9.62 -9.92 -11.67
N ILE A 424 9.97 -11.20 -11.85
CA ILE A 424 9.73 -11.97 -13.08
C ILE A 424 8.26 -12.39 -13.26
N PRO A 425 7.55 -12.86 -12.20
CA PRO A 425 6.17 -13.29 -12.35
C PRO A 425 5.26 -12.20 -12.95
N PRO A 426 4.20 -12.57 -13.66
CA PRO A 426 3.24 -11.62 -14.17
C PRO A 426 2.76 -10.66 -13.07
N HIS A 427 2.55 -9.40 -13.45
CA HIS A 427 2.05 -8.33 -12.54
C HIS A 427 3.04 -7.86 -11.45
N LYS A 428 4.26 -8.37 -11.42
CA LYS A 428 5.29 -8.03 -10.42
C LYS A 428 6.40 -7.12 -10.95
N GLN A 429 6.37 -6.73 -12.21
CA GLN A 429 7.43 -5.95 -12.88
C GLN A 429 7.71 -4.61 -12.19
N GLU A 430 6.75 -4.04 -11.47
CA GLU A 430 6.95 -2.79 -10.72
C GLU A 430 8.02 -2.89 -9.63
N LEU A 431 8.31 -4.10 -9.14
CA LEU A 431 9.38 -4.33 -8.17
C LEU A 431 10.77 -4.02 -8.76
N SER A 432 10.95 -4.14 -10.08
CA SER A 432 12.23 -3.80 -10.73
C SER A 432 12.58 -2.31 -10.57
N ARG A 433 11.58 -1.41 -10.46
CA ARG A 433 11.80 0.02 -10.21
C ARG A 433 12.53 0.26 -8.88
N TRP A 434 12.28 -0.57 -7.89
CA TRP A 434 12.97 -0.49 -6.60
C TRP A 434 14.44 -0.90 -6.70
N ILE A 435 14.74 -1.97 -7.46
CA ILE A 435 16.13 -2.37 -7.73
C ILE A 435 16.87 -1.23 -8.42
N VAL A 436 16.30 -0.69 -9.51
CA VAL A 436 16.88 0.41 -10.28
C VAL A 436 17.11 1.65 -9.42
N TYR A 437 16.13 2.02 -8.58
CA TYR A 437 16.27 3.13 -7.64
C TYR A 437 17.48 2.94 -6.71
N LEU A 438 17.61 1.76 -6.06
CA LEU A 438 18.74 1.51 -5.16
C LEU A 438 20.07 1.49 -5.90
N GLN A 439 20.13 0.94 -7.11
CA GLN A 439 21.33 0.99 -7.96
C GLN A 439 21.73 2.43 -8.31
N ASN A 440 20.77 3.27 -8.65
CA ASN A 440 20.98 4.70 -8.90
C ASN A 440 21.51 5.42 -7.66
N GLU A 441 20.93 5.14 -6.48
CA GLU A 441 21.39 5.72 -5.21
C GLU A 441 22.82 5.27 -4.84
N ILE A 442 23.14 3.99 -5.05
CA ILE A 442 24.50 3.46 -4.85
C ILE A 442 25.51 4.21 -5.77
N ALA A 443 25.14 4.38 -7.04
CA ALA A 443 25.99 5.11 -8.00
C ALA A 443 26.09 6.60 -7.66
N ARG A 444 24.99 7.27 -7.32
CA ARG A 444 24.93 8.68 -6.96
C ARG A 444 25.77 9.00 -5.71
N LEU A 445 25.77 8.10 -4.73
CA LEU A 445 26.56 8.22 -3.51
C LEU A 445 28.04 7.79 -3.69
N GLY A 446 28.42 7.33 -4.88
CA GLY A 446 29.77 6.89 -5.18
C GLY A 446 30.23 5.66 -4.40
N ILE A 447 29.30 4.77 -4.01
CA ILE A 447 29.62 3.57 -3.25
C ILE A 447 30.31 2.54 -4.16
N PRO A 448 31.55 2.13 -3.86
CA PRO A 448 32.23 1.07 -4.60
C PRO A 448 31.46 -0.26 -4.52
N VAL A 449 31.21 -0.88 -5.67
CA VAL A 449 30.55 -2.19 -5.78
C VAL A 449 31.51 -3.21 -6.32
N LYS A 450 31.64 -4.37 -5.67
CA LYS A 450 32.45 -5.52 -6.09
C LYS A 450 31.54 -6.72 -6.33
N CYS A 451 31.08 -6.88 -7.58
CA CYS A 451 30.34 -8.06 -8.02
C CYS A 451 31.28 -9.23 -8.37
N GLY A 452 30.76 -10.46 -8.34
CA GLY A 452 31.50 -11.69 -8.59
C GLY A 452 32.47 -12.05 -7.47
N VAL A 453 32.27 -11.52 -6.25
CA VAL A 453 33.16 -11.73 -5.10
C VAL A 453 32.45 -12.53 -4.03
N HIS A 454 32.81 -13.79 -3.89
CA HIS A 454 32.41 -14.59 -2.74
C HIS A 454 33.27 -14.17 -1.52
N VAL A 455 32.64 -13.47 -0.58
CA VAL A 455 33.33 -12.95 0.61
C VAL A 455 33.52 -14.06 1.63
N MET A 456 34.76 -14.28 2.01
CA MET A 456 35.19 -15.14 3.11
C MET A 456 35.78 -14.30 4.23
N LYS A 457 36.09 -14.92 5.36
CA LYS A 457 36.72 -14.25 6.52
C LYS A 457 38.02 -13.54 6.10
N GLU A 458 38.88 -14.20 5.30
CA GLU A 458 40.15 -13.67 4.82
C GLU A 458 39.97 -12.42 3.94
N THR A 459 38.88 -12.36 3.15
CA THR A 459 38.53 -11.18 2.35
C THR A 459 38.28 -9.96 3.25
N LEU A 460 37.59 -10.16 4.37
CA LEU A 460 37.31 -9.10 5.34
C LEU A 460 38.57 -8.73 6.14
N GLU A 461 39.39 -9.69 6.49
CA GLU A 461 40.68 -9.44 7.19
C GLU A 461 41.63 -8.62 6.31
N GLU A 462 41.67 -8.86 5.02
CA GLU A 462 42.43 -8.05 4.05
C GLU A 462 41.83 -6.66 3.89
N TYR A 463 40.50 -6.56 3.80
CA TYR A 463 39.79 -5.30 3.61
C TYR A 463 39.88 -4.41 4.86
N LYS A 464 39.94 -4.96 6.08
CA LYS A 464 40.02 -4.29 7.38
C LYS A 464 38.90 -3.26 7.58
N PRO A 465 37.65 -3.70 7.64
CA PRO A 465 36.52 -2.82 7.97
C PRO A 465 36.43 -2.56 9.48
N ASP A 466 35.91 -1.41 9.86
CA ASP A 466 35.50 -1.12 11.25
C ASP A 466 34.13 -1.75 11.54
N ILE A 467 33.25 -1.81 10.52
CA ILE A 467 31.91 -2.39 10.61
C ILE A 467 31.69 -3.38 9.46
N VAL A 468 31.13 -4.54 9.80
CA VAL A 468 30.71 -5.56 8.81
C VAL A 468 29.20 -5.75 8.88
N ILE A 469 28.52 -5.58 7.75
CA ILE A 469 27.10 -5.85 7.60
C ILE A 469 26.93 -7.13 6.78
N ILE A 470 26.35 -8.16 7.38
CA ILE A 470 26.06 -9.44 6.72
C ILE A 470 24.61 -9.43 6.24
N ALA A 471 24.44 -9.31 4.94
CA ALA A 471 23.16 -9.27 4.20
C ALA A 471 23.10 -10.38 3.14
N THR A 472 23.67 -11.53 3.40
CA THR A 472 23.83 -12.67 2.49
C THR A 472 22.53 -13.38 2.12
N GLY A 473 21.41 -12.97 2.73
CA GLY A 473 20.07 -13.40 2.32
C GLY A 473 19.71 -14.81 2.80
N ALA A 474 18.96 -15.52 1.97
CA ALA A 474 18.47 -16.87 2.27
C ALA A 474 18.54 -17.78 1.04
N LYS A 475 18.59 -19.09 1.29
CA LYS A 475 18.52 -20.14 0.27
C LYS A 475 17.20 -20.90 0.34
N GLU A 476 16.68 -21.31 -0.81
CA GLU A 476 15.45 -22.08 -0.91
C GLU A 476 15.55 -23.41 -0.14
N ILE A 477 14.44 -23.79 0.48
CA ILE A 477 14.33 -25.08 1.19
C ILE A 477 13.97 -26.16 0.19
N ILE A 478 14.86 -27.16 0.08
CA ILE A 478 14.52 -28.45 -0.51
C ILE A 478 14.09 -29.36 0.64
N PRO A 479 12.81 -29.80 0.66
CA PRO A 479 12.31 -30.57 1.78
C PRO A 479 13.04 -31.92 1.90
N PRO A 480 13.35 -32.42 3.12
CA PRO A 480 14.05 -33.67 3.34
C PRO A 480 13.08 -34.86 3.18
N ILE A 481 12.56 -35.03 1.97
CA ILE A 481 11.56 -36.05 1.61
C ILE A 481 12.27 -37.13 0.78
N SER A 482 11.87 -38.39 1.00
CA SER A 482 12.40 -39.55 0.28
C SER A 482 12.25 -39.36 -1.24
N GLY A 483 13.30 -39.65 -2.00
CA GLY A 483 13.32 -39.58 -3.46
C GLY A 483 13.65 -38.18 -4.01
N ILE A 484 13.86 -37.18 -3.17
CA ILE A 484 14.33 -35.85 -3.62
C ILE A 484 15.86 -35.77 -3.51
N GLU A 485 16.51 -35.71 -4.65
CA GLU A 485 17.94 -35.44 -4.71
C GLU A 485 18.17 -33.92 -4.78
N LYS A 486 18.92 -33.38 -3.80
CA LYS A 486 19.09 -31.94 -3.62
C LYS A 486 19.69 -31.23 -4.83
N ASP A 487 20.66 -31.85 -5.48
CA ASP A 487 21.41 -31.24 -6.58
C ASP A 487 20.56 -31.13 -7.87
N SER A 488 19.65 -32.08 -8.09
CA SER A 488 18.74 -32.11 -9.23
C SER A 488 17.36 -31.49 -8.95
N ALA A 489 17.08 -31.09 -7.72
CA ALA A 489 15.80 -30.51 -7.35
C ALA A 489 15.51 -29.19 -8.10
N ILE A 490 14.31 -29.11 -8.65
CA ILE A 490 13.85 -27.93 -9.37
C ILE A 490 13.16 -27.01 -8.35
N THR A 491 13.80 -25.89 -8.04
CA THR A 491 13.23 -24.90 -7.15
C THR A 491 12.45 -23.83 -7.92
N ALA A 492 11.57 -23.12 -7.22
CA ALA A 492 10.81 -22.03 -7.79
C ALA A 492 11.72 -20.95 -8.41
N GLN A 493 12.82 -20.60 -7.74
CA GLN A 493 13.77 -19.59 -8.21
C GLN A 493 14.48 -20.02 -9.50
N LYS A 494 14.87 -21.29 -9.61
CA LYS A 494 15.48 -21.82 -10.85
C LYS A 494 14.54 -21.68 -12.06
N VAL A 495 13.22 -21.90 -11.84
CA VAL A 495 12.21 -21.74 -12.89
C VAL A 495 12.04 -20.26 -13.25
N LEU A 496 11.92 -19.39 -12.27
CA LEU A 496 11.76 -17.94 -12.49
C LEU A 496 12.98 -17.34 -13.17
N ASN A 497 14.20 -17.74 -12.80
CA ASN A 497 15.43 -17.31 -13.45
C ASN A 497 15.66 -17.94 -14.85
N ASN A 498 14.75 -18.83 -15.29
CA ASN A 498 14.87 -19.57 -16.54
C ASN A 498 16.13 -20.48 -16.63
N GLU A 499 16.64 -20.90 -15.47
CA GLU A 499 17.72 -21.90 -15.36
C GLU A 499 17.22 -23.31 -15.72
N VAL A 500 15.93 -23.57 -15.41
CA VAL A 500 15.23 -24.79 -15.81
C VAL A 500 14.02 -24.40 -16.64
N PRO A 501 14.07 -24.54 -17.98
CA PRO A 501 12.95 -24.23 -18.84
C PRO A 501 11.87 -25.32 -18.74
N VAL A 502 10.63 -24.93 -18.44
CA VAL A 502 9.47 -25.83 -18.41
C VAL A 502 8.67 -25.66 -19.70
N ILE A 503 8.70 -26.68 -20.57
CA ILE A 503 8.09 -26.61 -21.90
C ILE A 503 7.00 -27.68 -22.01
N GLY A 504 5.78 -27.36 -21.58
CA GLY A 504 4.64 -28.27 -21.65
C GLY A 504 4.64 -29.40 -20.62
N GLY A 505 3.57 -30.16 -20.61
CA GLY A 505 3.39 -31.34 -19.74
C GLY A 505 2.62 -31.07 -18.44
N ASN A 506 2.67 -32.07 -17.56
CA ASN A 506 2.02 -31.99 -16.24
C ASN A 506 3.05 -31.53 -15.20
N VAL A 507 2.77 -30.45 -14.50
CA VAL A 507 3.66 -29.88 -13.49
C VAL A 507 3.03 -29.97 -12.12
N LEU A 508 3.79 -30.46 -11.14
CA LEU A 508 3.43 -30.39 -9.73
C LEU A 508 4.23 -29.25 -9.08
N VAL A 509 3.53 -28.30 -8.46
CA VAL A 509 4.13 -27.27 -7.60
C VAL A 509 3.86 -27.61 -6.15
N VAL A 510 4.92 -27.80 -5.38
CA VAL A 510 4.86 -28.16 -3.96
C VAL A 510 5.05 -26.89 -3.12
N GLY A 511 4.01 -26.47 -2.44
CA GLY A 511 3.91 -25.25 -1.65
C GLY A 511 3.00 -24.20 -2.31
N GLY A 512 1.94 -23.83 -1.62
CA GLY A 512 0.90 -22.87 -2.04
C GLY A 512 1.05 -21.49 -1.40
N GLY A 513 2.25 -21.13 -0.92
CA GLY A 513 2.56 -19.77 -0.45
C GLY A 513 2.64 -18.76 -1.60
N MET A 514 3.13 -17.54 -1.33
CA MET A 514 3.25 -16.48 -2.34
C MET A 514 4.05 -16.94 -3.57
N VAL A 515 5.24 -17.53 -3.35
CA VAL A 515 6.15 -17.97 -4.42
C VAL A 515 5.53 -19.08 -5.27
N GLY A 516 4.83 -20.04 -4.64
CA GLY A 516 4.14 -21.10 -5.38
C GLY A 516 3.04 -20.57 -6.30
N CYS A 517 2.23 -19.62 -5.81
CA CYS A 517 1.23 -18.94 -6.64
C CYS A 517 1.87 -18.20 -7.82
N GLU A 518 2.98 -17.48 -7.58
CA GLU A 518 3.71 -16.71 -8.58
C GLU A 518 4.35 -17.59 -9.67
N VAL A 519 4.92 -18.74 -9.28
CA VAL A 519 5.45 -19.73 -10.24
C VAL A 519 4.34 -20.31 -11.10
N CYS A 520 3.20 -20.67 -10.50
CA CYS A 520 2.06 -21.17 -11.26
C CYS A 520 1.55 -20.16 -12.29
N GLU A 521 1.39 -18.89 -11.90
CA GLU A 521 1.03 -17.83 -12.86
C GLU A 521 2.08 -17.66 -13.95
N HIS A 522 3.38 -17.65 -13.58
CA HIS A 522 4.48 -17.50 -14.52
C HIS A 522 4.48 -18.60 -15.59
N LEU A 523 4.36 -19.87 -15.17
CA LEU A 523 4.31 -21.02 -16.07
C LEU A 523 3.16 -20.91 -17.09
N MET A 524 1.96 -20.59 -16.61
CA MET A 524 0.77 -20.48 -17.46
C MET A 524 0.83 -19.29 -18.43
N HIS A 525 1.49 -18.19 -18.06
CA HIS A 525 1.63 -17.02 -18.94
C HIS A 525 2.72 -17.19 -20.00
N GLN A 526 3.70 -18.03 -19.79
CA GLN A 526 4.75 -18.29 -20.79
C GLN A 526 4.20 -18.95 -22.07
N LYS A 527 3.04 -19.61 -22.00
CA LYS A 527 2.37 -20.30 -23.12
C LYS A 527 3.30 -21.20 -23.94
N ARG A 528 4.28 -21.83 -23.29
CA ARG A 528 5.23 -22.76 -23.92
C ARG A 528 4.63 -24.16 -23.92
N GLY A 529 3.87 -24.49 -24.97
CA GLY A 529 3.19 -25.78 -25.11
C GLY A 529 1.92 -25.89 -24.25
N SER A 530 1.37 -27.12 -24.15
CA SER A 530 0.23 -27.41 -23.27
C SER A 530 0.74 -27.74 -21.87
N LEU A 531 0.38 -26.95 -20.89
CA LEU A 531 0.73 -27.13 -19.48
C LEU A 531 -0.51 -27.42 -18.65
N ASN A 532 -0.43 -28.45 -17.80
CA ASN A 532 -1.39 -28.70 -16.72
C ASN A 532 -0.66 -28.52 -15.39
N VAL A 533 -1.05 -27.55 -14.60
CA VAL A 533 -0.38 -27.25 -13.33
C VAL A 533 -1.27 -27.69 -12.16
N THR A 534 -0.71 -28.52 -11.30
CA THR A 534 -1.30 -28.86 -10.00
C THR A 534 -0.43 -28.25 -8.91
N MET A 535 -1.04 -27.55 -7.97
CA MET A 535 -0.38 -26.99 -6.80
C MET A 535 -0.91 -27.68 -5.54
N ILE A 536 -0.01 -28.17 -4.70
CA ILE A 536 -0.35 -28.76 -3.40
C ILE A 536 0.16 -27.88 -2.26
N GLU A 537 -0.64 -27.77 -1.21
CA GLU A 537 -0.32 -27.01 0.00
C GLU A 537 -0.74 -27.80 1.23
N MET A 538 0.18 -27.97 2.19
CA MET A 538 -0.07 -28.71 3.42
C MET A 538 -1.00 -27.97 4.39
N ALA A 539 -1.06 -26.66 4.32
CA ALA A 539 -1.99 -25.85 5.10
C ALA A 539 -3.40 -25.81 4.45
N ASP A 540 -4.37 -25.30 5.21
CA ASP A 540 -5.77 -25.24 4.78
C ASP A 540 -6.06 -24.12 3.78
N ALA A 541 -5.09 -23.24 3.49
CA ALA A 541 -5.27 -22.08 2.63
C ALA A 541 -4.06 -21.85 1.70
N ILE A 542 -4.35 -21.44 0.47
CA ILE A 542 -3.37 -21.01 -0.52
C ILE A 542 -3.18 -19.49 -0.46
N GLY A 543 -1.97 -19.01 -0.77
CA GLY A 543 -1.62 -17.59 -0.73
C GLY A 543 -1.46 -17.06 0.69
N ALA A 544 -1.15 -17.91 1.66
CA ALA A 544 -0.90 -17.49 3.04
C ALA A 544 0.21 -16.42 3.09
N GLY A 545 -0.03 -15.35 3.88
CA GLY A 545 0.88 -14.21 4.00
C GLY A 545 0.72 -13.13 2.92
N MET A 546 -0.10 -13.33 1.91
CA MET A 546 -0.47 -12.26 0.97
C MET A 546 -1.41 -11.26 1.64
N VAL A 547 -1.24 -9.97 1.32
CA VAL A 547 -2.22 -8.96 1.69
C VAL A 547 -3.52 -9.16 0.90
N PRO A 548 -4.71 -8.86 1.48
CA PRO A 548 -6.00 -9.14 0.82
C PRO A 548 -6.12 -8.52 -0.58
N ASN A 549 -5.60 -7.32 -0.79
CA ASN A 549 -5.61 -6.62 -2.07
C ASN A 549 -4.79 -7.31 -3.17
N ASN A 550 -3.84 -8.17 -2.82
CA ASN A 550 -3.11 -9.02 -3.75
C ASN A 550 -3.69 -10.44 -3.79
N GLN A 551 -4.11 -10.99 -2.65
CA GLN A 551 -4.59 -12.37 -2.55
C GLN A 551 -5.85 -12.60 -3.40
N LEU A 552 -6.88 -11.76 -3.24
CA LEU A 552 -8.13 -11.90 -3.99
C LEU A 552 -7.93 -11.92 -5.52
N PRO A 553 -7.24 -10.93 -6.11
CA PRO A 553 -7.01 -10.98 -7.56
C PRO A 553 -6.10 -12.14 -7.98
N THR A 554 -5.11 -12.54 -7.18
CA THR A 554 -4.25 -13.69 -7.49
C THR A 554 -5.06 -14.99 -7.52
N MET A 555 -5.88 -15.25 -6.50
CA MET A 555 -6.74 -16.44 -6.47
C MET A 555 -7.67 -16.50 -7.68
N ASN A 556 -8.29 -15.36 -8.04
CA ASN A 556 -9.14 -15.29 -9.23
C ASN A 556 -8.37 -15.64 -10.52
N ARG A 557 -7.13 -15.15 -10.67
CA ARG A 557 -6.29 -15.47 -11.84
C ARG A 557 -5.89 -16.93 -11.87
N LEU A 558 -5.48 -17.53 -10.75
CA LEU A 558 -5.12 -18.95 -10.67
C LEU A 558 -6.31 -19.85 -11.08
N HIS A 559 -7.53 -19.52 -10.63
CA HIS A 559 -8.74 -20.21 -11.05
C HIS A 559 -9.01 -20.06 -12.56
N HIS A 560 -8.91 -18.85 -13.11
CA HIS A 560 -9.12 -18.61 -14.55
C HIS A 560 -8.06 -19.30 -15.43
N LEU A 561 -6.84 -19.48 -14.91
CA LEU A 561 -5.77 -20.21 -15.58
C LEU A 561 -5.94 -21.73 -15.50
N GLY A 562 -6.95 -22.23 -14.78
CA GLY A 562 -7.26 -23.66 -14.67
C GLY A 562 -6.26 -24.42 -13.79
N ILE A 563 -5.59 -23.74 -12.87
CA ILE A 563 -4.64 -24.40 -11.94
C ILE A 563 -5.41 -25.23 -10.93
N ARG A 564 -5.09 -26.54 -10.83
CA ARG A 564 -5.64 -27.41 -9.81
C ARG A 564 -4.95 -27.13 -8.48
N MET A 565 -5.69 -26.61 -7.51
CA MET A 565 -5.21 -26.27 -6.17
C MET A 565 -5.72 -27.26 -5.15
N MET A 566 -4.81 -27.88 -4.36
CA MET A 566 -5.12 -28.89 -3.33
C MET A 566 -4.54 -28.43 -2.00
N THR A 567 -5.41 -28.05 -1.07
CA THR A 567 -5.06 -27.70 0.32
C THR A 567 -5.10 -28.93 1.23
N GLY A 568 -4.52 -28.81 2.44
CA GLY A 568 -4.41 -29.95 3.36
C GLY A 568 -3.63 -31.13 2.75
N THR A 569 -2.80 -30.88 1.72
CA THR A 569 -2.14 -31.93 0.93
C THR A 569 -0.62 -31.85 1.10
N LYS A 570 -0.07 -32.87 1.76
CA LYS A 570 1.36 -32.97 2.11
C LYS A 570 2.07 -33.95 1.20
N LEU A 571 3.22 -33.56 0.63
CA LEU A 571 4.10 -34.47 -0.09
C LEU A 571 4.79 -35.43 0.90
N LEU A 572 4.72 -36.75 0.66
CA LEU A 572 5.34 -37.78 1.48
C LEU A 572 6.61 -38.35 0.85
N SER A 573 6.55 -38.66 -0.45
CA SER A 573 7.71 -39.18 -1.20
C SER A 573 7.62 -38.84 -2.67
N VAL A 574 8.77 -38.93 -3.36
CA VAL A 574 8.88 -38.76 -4.81
C VAL A 574 9.62 -39.95 -5.40
N ASN A 575 9.09 -40.51 -6.49
CA ASN A 575 9.73 -41.57 -7.23
C ASN A 575 9.69 -41.25 -8.73
N GLY A 576 10.75 -40.64 -9.24
CA GLY A 576 10.81 -40.16 -10.63
C GLY A 576 9.70 -39.14 -10.93
N ASN A 577 8.72 -39.54 -11.75
CA ASN A 577 7.58 -38.72 -12.18
C ASN A 577 6.32 -38.88 -11.29
N GLU A 578 6.45 -39.53 -10.17
CA GLU A 578 5.36 -39.83 -9.25
C GLU A 578 5.56 -39.15 -7.90
N ALA A 579 4.49 -38.69 -7.30
CA ALA A 579 4.47 -38.05 -5.99
C ALA A 579 3.44 -38.76 -5.10
N GLU A 580 3.86 -39.33 -3.98
CA GLU A 580 2.98 -39.82 -2.96
C GLU A 580 2.58 -38.68 -2.05
N VAL A 581 1.28 -38.45 -1.89
CA VAL A 581 0.75 -37.34 -1.10
C VAL A 581 -0.28 -37.84 -0.09
N GLU A 582 -0.34 -37.17 1.06
CA GLU A 582 -1.39 -37.29 2.07
C GLU A 582 -2.34 -36.11 1.92
N SER A 583 -3.60 -36.38 1.60
CA SER A 583 -4.67 -35.39 1.45
C SER A 583 -5.81 -35.69 2.47
N PRO A 584 -6.79 -34.81 2.63
CA PRO A 584 -7.98 -35.08 3.45
C PRO A 584 -8.76 -36.35 3.04
N ALA A 585 -8.56 -36.82 1.81
CA ALA A 585 -9.18 -38.07 1.31
C ALA A 585 -8.33 -39.30 1.61
N GLY A 586 -7.11 -39.16 2.13
CA GLY A 586 -6.16 -40.23 2.40
C GLY A 586 -4.87 -40.13 1.61
N ILE A 587 -4.08 -41.19 1.64
CA ILE A 587 -2.80 -41.28 0.91
C ILE A 587 -3.09 -41.74 -0.52
N GLU A 588 -2.55 -41.02 -1.49
CA GLU A 588 -2.63 -41.36 -2.92
C GLU A 588 -1.29 -41.11 -3.64
N THR A 589 -1.08 -41.86 -4.71
CA THR A 589 0.06 -41.63 -5.62
C THR A 589 -0.43 -40.87 -6.85
N MET A 590 0.08 -39.66 -7.04
CA MET A 590 -0.12 -38.85 -8.23
C MET A 590 0.99 -39.16 -9.25
N THR A 591 0.62 -39.41 -10.49
CA THR A 591 1.56 -39.88 -11.52
C THR A 591 1.57 -38.99 -12.78
N GLY A 592 2.58 -39.18 -13.61
CA GLY A 592 2.65 -38.56 -14.94
C GLY A 592 3.15 -37.12 -14.95
N PHE A 593 3.84 -36.68 -13.91
CA PHE A 593 4.47 -35.36 -13.88
C PHE A 593 5.72 -35.33 -14.77
N THR A 594 5.85 -34.24 -15.52
CA THR A 594 7.09 -33.96 -16.26
C THR A 594 8.08 -33.16 -15.40
N HIS A 595 7.56 -32.36 -14.47
CA HIS A 595 8.35 -31.56 -13.52
C HIS A 595 7.67 -31.52 -12.15
N ILE A 596 8.50 -31.57 -11.10
CA ILE A 596 8.09 -31.32 -9.72
C ILE A 596 8.91 -30.12 -9.25
N ILE A 597 8.22 -29.01 -8.90
CA ILE A 597 8.82 -27.73 -8.55
C ILE A 597 8.59 -27.47 -7.06
N TYR A 598 9.67 -27.18 -6.33
CA TYR A 598 9.61 -26.93 -4.90
C TYR A 598 9.55 -25.42 -4.59
N ALA A 599 8.49 -24.99 -3.93
CA ALA A 599 8.24 -23.63 -3.43
C ALA A 599 8.03 -23.65 -1.91
N CYS A 600 8.90 -24.38 -1.19
CA CYS A 600 8.73 -24.75 0.22
C CYS A 600 9.31 -23.71 1.20
N GLY A 601 9.51 -22.47 0.76
CA GLY A 601 10.10 -21.40 1.56
C GLY A 601 11.61 -21.35 1.50
N SER A 602 12.20 -20.53 2.38
CA SER A 602 13.65 -20.26 2.41
C SER A 602 14.20 -20.33 3.84
N ARG A 603 15.49 -20.59 3.96
CA ARG A 603 16.23 -20.58 5.23
C ARG A 603 17.38 -19.57 5.16
N ALA A 604 17.70 -18.97 6.30
CA ALA A 604 18.80 -18.02 6.43
C ALA A 604 20.13 -18.59 5.92
N GLU A 605 20.91 -17.77 5.20
CA GLU A 605 22.32 -18.03 4.85
C GLU A 605 23.21 -17.16 5.73
N ASN A 606 23.49 -17.63 6.94
CA ASN A 606 24.25 -16.91 7.97
C ASN A 606 25.61 -17.51 8.28
N LYS A 607 26.10 -18.42 7.46
CA LYS A 607 27.37 -19.12 7.71
C LYS A 607 28.54 -18.16 7.91
N LEU A 608 28.68 -17.18 7.03
CA LEU A 608 29.72 -16.15 7.17
C LEU A 608 29.58 -15.35 8.47
N TYR A 609 28.34 -15.00 8.88
CA TYR A 609 28.11 -14.31 10.14
C TYR A 609 28.66 -15.10 11.33
N GLU A 610 28.35 -16.40 11.41
CA GLU A 610 28.84 -17.26 12.49
C GLU A 610 30.37 -17.38 12.52
N GLU A 611 31.02 -17.31 11.37
CA GLU A 611 32.48 -17.37 11.24
C GLU A 611 33.17 -16.07 11.67
N VAL A 612 32.52 -14.89 11.51
CA VAL A 612 33.18 -13.60 11.67
C VAL A 612 32.66 -12.75 12.83
N LYS A 613 31.55 -13.12 13.48
CA LYS A 613 30.85 -12.31 14.49
C LYS A 613 31.77 -11.85 15.66
N ASP A 614 32.78 -12.63 16.00
CA ASP A 614 33.72 -12.36 17.09
C ASP A 614 35.10 -11.90 16.55
N SER A 615 35.25 -11.69 15.23
CA SER A 615 36.54 -11.39 14.60
C SER A 615 36.76 -9.91 14.28
N PHE A 616 35.70 -9.09 14.31
CA PHE A 616 35.74 -7.65 14.01
C PHE A 616 35.04 -6.85 15.11
N GLU A 617 35.34 -5.56 15.22
CA GLU A 617 34.83 -4.67 16.23
C GLU A 617 33.28 -4.63 16.27
N LYS A 618 32.63 -4.54 15.09
CA LYS A 618 31.17 -4.54 14.97
C LYS A 618 30.75 -5.37 13.77
N VAL A 619 30.00 -6.46 14.01
CA VAL A 619 29.41 -7.32 12.97
C VAL A 619 27.91 -7.39 13.18
N ILE A 620 27.13 -6.99 12.18
CA ILE A 620 25.67 -6.95 12.23
C ILE A 620 25.11 -7.84 11.12
N CYS A 621 24.24 -8.77 11.50
CA CYS A 621 23.49 -9.61 10.54
C CYS A 621 22.09 -9.03 10.33
N ILE A 622 21.71 -8.81 9.05
CA ILE A 622 20.44 -8.17 8.69
C ILE A 622 19.63 -9.00 7.70
N GLY A 623 18.34 -8.75 7.66
CA GLY A 623 17.41 -9.32 6.70
C GLY A 623 17.31 -10.84 6.76
N ASP A 624 17.21 -11.47 5.59
CA ASP A 624 17.01 -12.91 5.50
C ASP A 624 18.23 -13.73 5.96
N ALA A 625 19.41 -13.13 6.03
CA ALA A 625 20.59 -13.75 6.63
C ALA A 625 20.40 -13.96 8.14
N LYS A 626 19.68 -13.08 8.83
CA LYS A 626 19.28 -13.21 10.22
C LYS A 626 18.12 -14.19 10.41
N GLY A 627 17.20 -14.22 9.45
CA GLY A 627 16.02 -15.11 9.42
C GLY A 627 15.16 -14.79 8.23
N ALA A 628 14.78 -15.80 7.44
CA ALA A 628 13.97 -15.61 6.25
C ALA A 628 12.60 -14.98 6.59
N ARG A 629 12.37 -13.76 6.12
CA ARG A 629 11.17 -12.93 6.38
C ARG A 629 10.79 -12.15 5.14
N GLN A 630 10.27 -10.95 5.29
CA GLN A 630 9.91 -10.06 4.18
C GLN A 630 10.99 -8.97 3.99
N ALA A 631 10.97 -8.32 2.82
CA ALA A 631 11.89 -7.21 2.51
C ALA A 631 11.75 -6.03 3.49
N LEU A 632 10.62 -5.92 4.19
CA LEU A 632 10.36 -4.89 5.21
C LEU A 632 11.38 -4.93 6.34
N GLU A 633 11.62 -6.12 6.88
CA GLU A 633 12.60 -6.32 7.97
C GLU A 633 14.02 -6.06 7.48
N ALA A 634 14.36 -6.55 6.28
CA ALA A 634 15.70 -6.41 5.74
C ALA A 634 16.11 -4.94 5.55
N VAL A 635 15.22 -4.10 5.02
CA VAL A 635 15.50 -2.68 4.80
C VAL A 635 15.52 -1.91 6.12
N ARG A 636 14.58 -2.21 7.03
CA ARG A 636 14.54 -1.58 8.35
C ARG A 636 15.79 -1.87 9.16
N GLU A 637 16.20 -3.13 9.28
CA GLU A 637 17.40 -3.53 10.01
C GLU A 637 18.67 -2.89 9.44
N GLY A 638 18.76 -2.78 8.11
CA GLY A 638 19.87 -2.09 7.47
C GLY A 638 19.93 -0.59 7.76
N TRP A 639 18.78 0.06 7.88
CA TRP A 639 18.69 1.46 8.27
C TRP A 639 19.01 1.69 9.75
N GLU A 640 18.41 0.88 10.64
CA GLU A 640 18.66 0.92 12.08
C GLU A 640 20.13 0.66 12.41
N ALA A 641 20.79 -0.26 11.69
CA ALA A 641 22.22 -0.50 11.82
C ALA A 641 23.08 0.74 11.54
N ALA A 642 22.65 1.60 10.60
CA ALA A 642 23.37 2.84 10.30
C ALA A 642 23.09 3.95 11.33
N LEU A 643 21.90 3.98 11.95
CA LEU A 643 21.60 4.90 13.05
C LEU A 643 22.39 4.60 14.32
N GLU A 644 22.75 3.33 14.55
CA GLU A 644 23.49 2.85 15.73
C GLU A 644 25.01 2.87 15.53
N ALA A 645 25.51 3.29 14.38
CA ALA A 645 26.94 3.27 14.02
C ALA A 645 27.70 4.47 14.53
#